data_f546b813ec3dc2171a15bee598f19ebf
#
_entry.id   f546b813ec3dc2171a15bee598f19ebf
#
_cell.length_a   1.000
_cell.length_b   1.000
_cell.length_c   1.000
_cell.angle_alpha   90.00
_cell.angle_beta   90.00
_cell.angle_gamma   90.00
#
_symmetry.space_group_name_H-M   'P 1'
#
loop_
_entity.id
_entity.type
_entity.pdbx_description
1 polymer ?
#
loop_
_entity_poly.entity_id
_entity_poly.type
_entity_poly.pdbx_seq_one_letter_code
_entity_poly.pdbx_strand_id
1 'polypeptide(L)'
;MSKTFLELVAADLLSRFDKNMSRVAVVFPNKRASLFLNRHFFEMTGGEPMWTPAYMTISDLFRRHSLLTVADPIKLVCDLHKTYVECTKSKETIDHFYSWGQLMLSDFDDVDKNLADADKVFRNVADIAEIERDLTYLDEEKQAILKRFFASFAQENAGQSSSGESELKKRFVNLWQHIGSIYTRFNQRLKEQHLAYEGALYRDVVSNAEAATFDEFDTYVFIGFNMLQKVEQQLFSKLKKAGKALFYWDYDTYYMPRKGQPDNEAGHFIAQYLEHFPNALEENGTSRAAIYSNHKRKPHITFAEASTDTVQAAYMSSWLTQEGKGRIEAGSSTAVVMCDENILQTVMHALPDEVEKANITTGFPLQQTSVASLMSMLIDLQTNGHKAGSDKYSLHAALRVLRHPFSTIMSPLAPELIKRLTSDAEARTYYPSRQQLAVDEGTALIFADLAPSPCSEAEADRNLFAWLQKVLKHVGTQCASDDALFTESVFRMYTLVSRLLELIDSGDLQADLSTLERLFAQLIGGTSIPFHGEPIEGIQVMGVLETRNLDFEHLLILSCNEGNMPKGVNDASFIPYSIRKAYDLTTVDHKVAIYAYYFYRLLQRSADVTIISSTVKDAGTPCEKSRFMTQLMVESGIDIRHISLSARHAATSFTRHACIEKTPEIMEELKTISYLSPTAINRYLTCQLTFYYNNLAHIHEYDDDEQAELDDRTFGLIFHAAAESIYNTIAPTGLVTTTAIDRFLRQHHAVLQHVDHAFAKELFKIDPTKHKPEYNGLQLINRAVIADYLRSLLTADKENTPFTICGLEQKVETTITINEGQPTSQTIRIGGTIDRLDAVTDKQTGHETMRVVDYKTGRYHKPSNAEQIATIDDIFTTGEKRKKQAGYYLQTLLYSLITSHSSRHNPKALPVSPALLYIQHTATDYDPVLNLGPARINDVEPLRKQFGDRLRALIADIYDPSLPFAATTDESRCKHCAYKDICSF
;
A
#
# COMPACT_ATOMS: atom_id res chain seq x y z
N MET A 1 37.24 7.63 -27.76
CA MET A 1 36.48 6.53 -27.11
C MET A 1 37.18 5.19 -27.31
N SER A 2 37.11 4.28 -26.35
CA SER A 2 37.49 2.88 -26.59
C SER A 2 36.36 2.25 -27.40
N LYS A 3 36.71 1.34 -28.29
CA LYS A 3 35.71 0.53 -28.96
C LYS A 3 34.87 -0.23 -27.92
N THR A 4 33.57 -0.22 -28.07
CA THR A 4 32.70 -1.04 -27.23
C THR A 4 32.88 -2.51 -27.53
N PHE A 5 32.45 -3.38 -26.60
CA PHE A 5 32.57 -4.83 -26.81
C PHE A 5 31.80 -5.28 -28.08
N LEU A 6 30.58 -4.79 -28.24
CA LEU A 6 29.75 -5.14 -29.40
C LEU A 6 30.27 -4.55 -30.70
N GLU A 7 30.98 -3.39 -30.67
CA GLU A 7 31.69 -2.84 -31.82
C GLU A 7 32.84 -3.75 -32.27
N LEU A 8 33.61 -4.28 -31.31
CA LEU A 8 34.66 -5.24 -31.60
C LEU A 8 34.10 -6.53 -32.22
N VAL A 9 33.01 -7.05 -31.67
CA VAL A 9 32.33 -8.25 -32.17
C VAL A 9 31.75 -7.98 -33.57
N ALA A 10 31.12 -6.85 -33.81
CA ALA A 10 30.57 -6.48 -35.13
C ALA A 10 31.67 -6.44 -36.19
N ALA A 11 32.83 -5.83 -35.87
CA ALA A 11 33.99 -5.78 -36.79
C ALA A 11 34.53 -7.17 -37.12
N ASP A 12 34.64 -8.06 -36.13
CA ASP A 12 35.13 -9.42 -36.36
C ASP A 12 34.13 -10.26 -37.18
N LEU A 13 32.85 -10.15 -36.90
CA LEU A 13 31.80 -10.85 -37.66
C LEU A 13 31.72 -10.39 -39.12
N LEU A 14 31.81 -9.08 -39.38
CA LEU A 14 31.93 -8.55 -40.76
C LEU A 14 33.17 -9.04 -41.47
N SER A 15 34.31 -9.17 -40.77
CA SER A 15 35.55 -9.72 -41.33
C SER A 15 35.43 -11.20 -41.71
N ARG A 16 34.61 -12.00 -40.95
CA ARG A 16 34.45 -13.46 -41.15
C ARG A 16 33.35 -13.80 -42.18
N PHE A 17 32.26 -13.08 -42.20
CA PHE A 17 31.06 -13.43 -42.96
C PHE A 17 30.66 -12.38 -44.01
N ASP A 18 31.42 -11.29 -44.10
CA ASP A 18 31.11 -10.15 -44.97
C ASP A 18 29.69 -9.64 -44.71
N LYS A 19 28.96 -9.22 -45.74
CA LYS A 19 27.59 -8.69 -45.63
C LYS A 19 26.49 -9.76 -45.68
N ASN A 20 26.80 -11.04 -45.70
CA ASN A 20 25.82 -12.13 -45.77
C ASN A 20 25.93 -13.03 -44.53
N MET A 21 25.10 -12.72 -43.53
CA MET A 21 24.97 -13.52 -42.32
C MET A 21 23.63 -14.27 -42.21
N SER A 22 22.91 -14.48 -43.32
CA SER A 22 21.60 -15.12 -43.31
C SER A 22 21.58 -16.55 -42.74
N ARG A 23 22.71 -17.23 -42.74
CA ARG A 23 22.94 -18.58 -42.19
C ARG A 23 23.65 -18.57 -40.81
N VAL A 24 23.76 -17.42 -40.21
CA VAL A 24 24.39 -17.23 -38.88
C VAL A 24 23.29 -16.94 -37.83
N ALA A 25 23.34 -17.68 -36.73
CA ALA A 25 22.54 -17.38 -35.54
C ALA A 25 23.40 -16.73 -34.47
N VAL A 26 23.01 -15.56 -34.00
CA VAL A 26 23.64 -14.88 -32.88
C VAL A 26 22.82 -15.09 -31.62
N VAL A 27 23.40 -15.71 -30.62
CA VAL A 27 22.76 -16.10 -29.37
C VAL A 27 23.28 -15.20 -28.25
N PHE A 28 22.38 -14.53 -27.57
CA PHE A 28 22.65 -13.65 -26.44
C PHE A 28 21.99 -14.17 -25.15
N PRO A 29 22.50 -13.74 -23.96
CA PRO A 29 21.76 -13.91 -22.70
C PRO A 29 20.42 -13.14 -22.66
N ASN A 30 20.35 -11.98 -23.35
CA ASN A 30 19.12 -11.18 -23.51
C ASN A 30 19.05 -10.58 -24.92
N LYS A 31 17.83 -10.29 -25.43
CA LYS A 31 17.63 -9.80 -26.81
C LYS A 31 18.14 -8.37 -27.07
N ARG A 32 18.28 -7.55 -26.03
CA ARG A 32 18.59 -6.10 -26.19
C ARG A 32 19.92 -5.85 -26.88
N ALA A 33 20.94 -6.64 -26.56
CA ALA A 33 22.25 -6.51 -27.16
C ALA A 33 22.24 -6.62 -28.70
N SER A 34 21.24 -7.33 -29.28
CA SER A 34 21.09 -7.43 -30.73
C SER A 34 20.81 -6.09 -31.42
N LEU A 35 20.10 -5.19 -30.77
CA LEU A 35 19.79 -3.86 -31.31
C LEU A 35 21.03 -3.00 -31.43
N PHE A 36 21.89 -3.02 -30.40
CA PHE A 36 23.17 -2.31 -30.40
C PHE A 36 24.15 -2.94 -31.40
N LEU A 37 24.16 -4.26 -31.51
CA LEU A 37 24.97 -4.93 -32.51
C LEU A 37 24.53 -4.54 -33.94
N ASN A 38 23.25 -4.49 -34.22
CA ASN A 38 22.70 -4.02 -35.51
C ASN A 38 23.09 -2.58 -35.82
N ARG A 39 23.06 -1.69 -34.83
CA ARG A 39 23.51 -0.32 -34.98
C ARG A 39 24.99 -0.27 -35.42
N HIS A 40 25.84 -1.04 -34.77
CA HIS A 40 27.26 -1.11 -35.16
C HIS A 40 27.45 -1.68 -36.55
N PHE A 41 26.68 -2.66 -36.99
CA PHE A 41 26.70 -3.12 -38.39
C PHE A 41 26.32 -2.00 -39.36
N PHE A 42 25.24 -1.27 -39.05
CA PHE A 42 24.79 -0.14 -39.89
C PHE A 42 25.86 0.96 -39.98
N GLU A 43 26.45 1.34 -38.86
CA GLU A 43 27.53 2.35 -38.82
C GLU A 43 28.79 1.90 -39.61
N MET A 44 29.20 0.64 -39.49
CA MET A 44 30.38 0.11 -40.14
C MET A 44 30.20 -0.16 -41.63
N THR A 45 28.98 -0.49 -42.07
CA THR A 45 28.67 -0.68 -43.47
C THR A 45 28.31 0.62 -44.20
N GLY A 46 28.27 1.77 -43.49
CA GLY A 46 27.85 3.05 -44.05
C GLY A 46 26.41 3.06 -44.51
N GLY A 47 25.53 2.24 -43.90
CA GLY A 47 24.11 2.09 -44.24
C GLY A 47 23.85 1.24 -45.51
N GLU A 48 24.86 0.55 -46.03
CA GLU A 48 24.65 -0.37 -47.15
C GLU A 48 23.83 -1.60 -46.71
N PRO A 49 22.93 -2.12 -47.60
CA PRO A 49 22.12 -3.30 -47.32
C PRO A 49 22.99 -4.54 -47.01
N MET A 50 22.63 -5.27 -45.97
CA MET A 50 23.24 -6.55 -45.61
C MET A 50 22.18 -7.56 -45.16
N TRP A 51 22.51 -8.84 -45.24
CA TRP A 51 21.72 -9.90 -44.63
C TRP A 51 22.18 -10.06 -43.17
N THR A 52 21.37 -9.59 -42.22
CA THR A 52 21.64 -9.67 -40.79
C THR A 52 21.54 -11.11 -40.28
N PRO A 53 22.28 -11.49 -39.21
CA PRO A 53 22.09 -12.79 -38.59
C PRO A 53 20.71 -12.92 -37.91
N ALA A 54 20.30 -14.16 -37.67
CA ALA A 54 19.15 -14.43 -36.82
C ALA A 54 19.52 -14.18 -35.35
N TYR A 55 18.75 -13.37 -34.64
CA TYR A 55 18.97 -13.08 -33.23
C TYR A 55 18.05 -13.89 -32.35
N MET A 56 18.58 -14.53 -31.32
CA MET A 56 17.84 -15.31 -30.35
C MET A 56 18.48 -15.32 -28.98
N THR A 57 17.71 -15.63 -27.96
CA THR A 57 18.23 -15.94 -26.62
C THR A 57 18.60 -17.42 -26.53
N ILE A 58 19.33 -17.77 -25.49
CA ILE A 58 19.63 -19.18 -25.20
C ILE A 58 18.33 -19.99 -24.95
N SER A 59 17.35 -19.37 -24.30
CA SER A 59 16.02 -19.96 -24.07
C SER A 59 15.27 -20.20 -25.40
N ASP A 60 15.31 -19.24 -26.32
CA ASP A 60 14.71 -19.41 -27.66
C ASP A 60 15.38 -20.57 -28.42
N LEU A 61 16.72 -20.72 -28.30
CA LEU A 61 17.45 -21.80 -28.94
C LEU A 61 17.02 -23.17 -28.43
N PHE A 62 16.88 -23.37 -27.10
CA PHE A 62 16.39 -24.60 -26.53
C PHE A 62 14.95 -24.90 -26.93
N ARG A 63 14.05 -23.90 -26.84
CA ARG A 63 12.63 -24.06 -27.20
C ARG A 63 12.42 -24.46 -28.65
N ARG A 64 13.23 -23.97 -29.57
CA ARG A 64 13.17 -24.35 -31.00
C ARG A 64 13.46 -25.82 -31.25
N HIS A 65 14.23 -26.47 -30.37
CA HIS A 65 14.68 -27.83 -30.53
C HIS A 65 14.02 -28.82 -29.55
N SER A 66 12.94 -28.39 -28.87
CA SER A 66 12.15 -29.23 -27.97
C SER A 66 10.77 -29.52 -28.57
N LEU A 67 10.26 -30.72 -28.28
CA LEU A 67 8.87 -31.10 -28.54
C LEU A 67 7.91 -30.70 -27.39
N LEU A 68 8.49 -30.27 -26.25
CA LEU A 68 7.75 -29.81 -25.07
C LEU A 68 7.55 -28.31 -25.14
N THR A 69 6.45 -27.84 -24.58
CA THR A 69 6.13 -26.42 -24.45
C THR A 69 6.30 -25.99 -23.00
N VAL A 70 6.93 -24.83 -22.78
CA VAL A 70 7.01 -24.28 -21.42
C VAL A 70 5.62 -23.87 -20.95
N ALA A 71 5.16 -24.48 -19.85
CA ALA A 71 3.85 -24.21 -19.30
C ALA A 71 3.79 -22.83 -18.61
N ASP A 72 2.57 -22.35 -18.49
CA ASP A 72 2.26 -21.16 -17.71
C ASP A 72 2.77 -21.26 -16.28
N PRO A 73 3.48 -20.24 -15.73
CA PRO A 73 4.01 -20.28 -14.37
C PRO A 73 2.96 -20.52 -13.28
N ILE A 74 1.75 -19.96 -13.41
CA ILE A 74 0.68 -20.18 -12.44
C ILE A 74 0.18 -21.62 -12.52
N LYS A 75 -0.04 -22.13 -13.75
CA LYS A 75 -0.42 -23.52 -13.98
C LYS A 75 0.64 -24.49 -13.43
N LEU A 76 1.93 -24.20 -13.61
CA LEU A 76 3.01 -25.03 -13.04
C LEU A 76 2.87 -25.16 -11.53
N VAL A 77 2.61 -24.06 -10.82
CA VAL A 77 2.43 -24.09 -9.36
C VAL A 77 1.14 -24.81 -8.97
N CYS A 78 0.05 -24.65 -9.74
CA CYS A 78 -1.21 -25.38 -9.51
C CYS A 78 -1.00 -26.91 -9.68
N ASP A 79 -0.35 -27.34 -10.75
CA ASP A 79 -0.06 -28.77 -10.99
C ASP A 79 0.92 -29.35 -9.98
N LEU A 80 1.90 -28.53 -9.54
CA LEU A 80 2.82 -28.90 -8.46
C LEU A 80 2.09 -29.05 -7.13
N HIS A 81 1.15 -28.14 -6.80
CA HIS A 81 0.30 -28.22 -5.61
C HIS A 81 -0.55 -29.50 -5.61
N LYS A 82 -1.23 -29.79 -6.72
CA LYS A 82 -2.00 -31.06 -6.87
C LYS A 82 -1.10 -32.27 -6.59
N THR A 83 0.10 -32.30 -7.17
CA THR A 83 1.08 -33.38 -6.97
C THR A 83 1.57 -33.44 -5.52
N TYR A 84 1.83 -32.29 -4.90
CA TYR A 84 2.22 -32.19 -3.50
C TYR A 84 1.15 -32.76 -2.56
N VAL A 85 -0.11 -32.36 -2.73
CA VAL A 85 -1.23 -32.85 -1.93
C VAL A 85 -1.41 -34.38 -2.12
N GLU A 86 -1.26 -34.89 -3.35
CA GLU A 86 -1.34 -36.33 -3.64
C GLU A 86 -0.23 -37.11 -2.92
N CYS A 87 1.01 -36.63 -2.90
CA CYS A 87 2.15 -37.30 -2.30
C CYS A 87 2.15 -37.22 -0.77
N THR A 88 1.85 -36.03 -0.21
CA THR A 88 2.00 -35.76 1.23
C THR A 88 0.71 -35.91 2.02
N LYS A 89 -0.46 -35.99 1.34
CA LYS A 89 -1.80 -35.95 1.96
C LYS A 89 -2.05 -34.69 2.80
N SER A 90 -1.34 -33.60 2.47
CA SER A 90 -1.53 -32.31 3.10
C SER A 90 -2.90 -31.70 2.75
N LYS A 91 -3.45 -30.89 3.68
CA LYS A 91 -4.66 -30.09 3.45
C LYS A 91 -4.34 -28.63 3.14
N GLU A 92 -3.09 -28.34 2.79
CA GLU A 92 -2.61 -27.00 2.58
C GLU A 92 -3.24 -26.36 1.34
N THR A 93 -3.68 -25.11 1.49
CA THR A 93 -4.31 -24.35 0.41
C THR A 93 -3.26 -23.78 -0.54
N ILE A 94 -3.67 -23.45 -1.76
CA ILE A 94 -2.74 -23.04 -2.83
C ILE A 94 -2.08 -21.69 -2.54
N ASP A 95 -2.72 -20.76 -1.84
CA ASP A 95 -2.14 -19.47 -1.49
C ASP A 95 -0.95 -19.63 -0.54
N HIS A 96 -1.09 -20.45 0.46
CA HIS A 96 -0.01 -20.79 1.37
C HIS A 96 1.10 -21.58 0.67
N PHE A 97 0.74 -22.47 -0.27
CA PHE A 97 1.67 -23.23 -1.07
C PHE A 97 2.40 -22.37 -2.11
N TYR A 98 1.77 -21.33 -2.66
CA TYR A 98 2.22 -20.65 -3.87
C TYR A 98 3.68 -20.18 -3.81
N SER A 99 4.05 -19.42 -2.77
CA SER A 99 5.41 -18.88 -2.63
C SER A 99 6.48 -19.96 -2.50
N TRP A 100 6.24 -20.97 -1.69
CA TRP A 100 7.20 -22.05 -1.53
C TRP A 100 7.10 -23.13 -2.62
N GLY A 101 5.95 -23.23 -3.29
CA GLY A 101 5.81 -23.98 -4.54
C GLY A 101 6.68 -23.38 -5.67
N GLN A 102 6.74 -22.05 -5.78
CA GLN A 102 7.69 -21.37 -6.69
C GLN A 102 9.14 -21.67 -6.33
N LEU A 103 9.47 -21.68 -5.04
CA LEU A 103 10.82 -22.03 -4.57
C LEU A 103 11.17 -23.47 -4.93
N MET A 104 10.25 -24.41 -4.72
CA MET A 104 10.43 -25.83 -5.08
C MET A 104 10.64 -26.00 -6.59
N LEU A 105 9.83 -25.29 -7.38
CA LEU A 105 9.96 -25.28 -8.83
C LEU A 105 11.32 -24.73 -9.27
N SER A 106 11.83 -23.67 -8.60
CA SER A 106 13.17 -23.13 -8.84
C SER A 106 14.28 -24.13 -8.52
N ASP A 107 14.12 -24.90 -7.43
CA ASP A 107 15.08 -25.97 -7.09
C ASP A 107 15.05 -27.12 -8.09
N PHE A 108 13.87 -27.51 -8.59
CA PHE A 108 13.73 -28.51 -9.66
C PHE A 108 14.37 -28.02 -10.97
N ASP A 109 14.13 -26.76 -11.31
CA ASP A 109 14.70 -26.10 -12.48
C ASP A 109 16.24 -26.09 -12.43
N ASP A 110 16.82 -25.80 -11.27
CA ASP A 110 18.27 -25.77 -11.05
C ASP A 110 18.89 -27.19 -11.11
N VAL A 111 18.23 -28.21 -10.56
CA VAL A 111 18.63 -29.62 -10.67
C VAL A 111 18.69 -30.06 -12.13
N ASP A 112 17.67 -29.69 -12.92
CA ASP A 112 17.59 -30.08 -14.33
C ASP A 112 18.59 -29.31 -15.19
N LYS A 113 18.72 -28.01 -15.00
CA LYS A 113 19.69 -27.17 -15.73
C LYS A 113 21.14 -27.56 -15.46
N ASN A 114 21.42 -28.08 -14.26
CA ASN A 114 22.76 -28.59 -13.93
C ASN A 114 22.94 -30.09 -14.17
N LEU A 115 21.96 -30.78 -14.81
CA LEU A 115 22.02 -32.19 -15.14
C LEU A 115 22.35 -33.10 -13.93
N ALA A 116 21.98 -32.64 -12.73
CA ALA A 116 22.19 -33.40 -11.53
C ALA A 116 21.30 -34.65 -11.48
N ASP A 117 21.79 -35.69 -10.82
CA ASP A 117 21.04 -36.91 -10.58
C ASP A 117 19.97 -36.64 -9.50
N ALA A 118 18.74 -36.33 -9.91
CA ALA A 118 17.65 -35.94 -9.03
C ALA A 118 17.39 -36.97 -7.95
N ASP A 119 17.46 -38.27 -8.28
CA ASP A 119 17.22 -39.36 -7.33
C ASP A 119 18.26 -39.34 -6.20
N LYS A 120 19.53 -39.07 -6.52
CA LYS A 120 20.58 -38.96 -5.51
C LYS A 120 20.50 -37.67 -4.71
N VAL A 121 20.25 -36.53 -5.40
CA VAL A 121 20.10 -35.22 -4.73
C VAL A 121 18.99 -35.31 -3.70
N PHE A 122 17.79 -35.74 -4.09
CA PHE A 122 16.65 -35.77 -3.20
C PHE A 122 16.67 -36.88 -2.15
N ARG A 123 17.34 -38.00 -2.44
CA ARG A 123 17.62 -39.02 -1.41
C ARG A 123 18.54 -38.47 -0.33
N ASN A 124 19.61 -37.76 -0.69
CA ASN A 124 20.51 -37.15 0.29
C ASN A 124 19.83 -36.03 1.08
N VAL A 125 18.88 -35.28 0.48
CA VAL A 125 18.04 -34.33 1.21
C VAL A 125 17.18 -35.03 2.24
N ALA A 126 16.56 -36.17 1.89
CA ALA A 126 15.76 -36.97 2.81
C ALA A 126 16.62 -37.59 3.92
N ASP A 127 17.83 -38.14 3.59
CA ASP A 127 18.74 -38.74 4.56
C ASP A 127 19.26 -37.71 5.60
N ILE A 128 19.53 -36.48 5.18
CA ILE A 128 19.86 -35.35 6.10
C ILE A 128 18.69 -35.10 7.05
N ALA A 129 17.47 -35.12 6.57
CA ALA A 129 16.28 -34.94 7.42
C ALA A 129 16.15 -36.02 8.51
N GLU A 130 16.63 -37.25 8.26
CA GLU A 130 16.65 -38.34 9.26
C GLU A 130 17.79 -38.19 10.26
N ILE A 131 18.98 -37.72 9.82
CA ILE A 131 20.19 -37.56 10.66
C ILE A 131 20.07 -36.33 11.55
N GLU A 132 19.55 -35.22 11.02
CA GLU A 132 19.51 -33.93 11.72
C GLU A 132 18.11 -33.60 12.22
N ARG A 133 17.72 -34.22 13.31
CA ARG A 133 16.53 -33.84 14.09
C ARG A 133 16.66 -32.42 14.72
N ASP A 134 17.77 -31.76 14.53
CA ASP A 134 18.09 -30.48 15.16
C ASP A 134 18.54 -29.45 14.13
N LEU A 135 17.78 -28.36 13.98
CA LEU A 135 18.06 -27.24 13.07
C LEU A 135 19.16 -26.30 13.60
N THR A 136 19.82 -26.64 14.69
CA THR A 136 20.83 -25.82 15.38
C THR A 136 22.12 -25.60 14.57
N TYR A 137 22.34 -26.33 13.49
CA TYR A 137 23.49 -26.15 12.58
C TYR A 137 23.31 -24.98 11.59
N LEU A 138 22.10 -24.45 11.46
CA LEU A 138 21.85 -23.25 10.67
C LEU A 138 22.23 -22.02 11.49
N ASP A 139 22.92 -21.07 10.87
CA ASP A 139 23.18 -19.78 11.51
C ASP A 139 21.86 -19.07 11.87
N GLU A 140 21.92 -18.14 12.83
CA GLU A 140 20.74 -17.45 13.37
C GLU A 140 19.92 -16.74 12.28
N GLU A 141 20.59 -16.28 11.22
CA GLU A 141 19.98 -15.57 10.10
C GLU A 141 19.15 -16.52 9.22
N LYS A 142 19.66 -17.70 8.92
CA LYS A 142 18.95 -18.76 8.19
C LYS A 142 17.83 -19.39 9.00
N GLN A 143 18.04 -19.53 10.31
CA GLN A 143 16.95 -19.89 11.23
C GLN A 143 15.84 -18.82 11.25
N ALA A 144 16.19 -17.52 11.18
CA ALA A 144 15.23 -16.43 11.13
C ALA A 144 14.45 -16.41 9.79
N ILE A 145 15.12 -16.72 8.67
CA ILE A 145 14.47 -16.83 7.34
C ILE A 145 13.50 -18.01 7.33
N LEU A 146 13.93 -19.18 7.84
CA LEU A 146 13.05 -20.34 7.99
C LEU A 146 11.92 -20.06 8.99
N LYS A 147 12.18 -19.38 10.10
CA LYS A 147 11.15 -18.96 11.06
C LYS A 147 10.14 -17.98 10.42
N ARG A 148 10.58 -17.02 9.59
CA ARG A 148 9.67 -16.13 8.85
C ARG A 148 8.90 -16.87 7.77
N PHE A 149 9.54 -17.74 7.05
CA PHE A 149 8.91 -18.63 6.06
C PHE A 149 7.81 -19.47 6.72
N PHE A 150 8.08 -20.07 7.89
CA PHE A 150 7.09 -20.85 8.63
C PHE A 150 6.13 -20.03 9.49
N ALA A 151 6.44 -18.79 9.82
CA ALA A 151 5.53 -17.89 10.55
C ALA A 151 4.30 -17.51 9.71
N SER A 152 4.41 -17.50 8.38
CA SER A 152 3.24 -17.37 7.50
C SER A 152 2.23 -18.51 7.66
N PHE A 153 2.68 -19.71 8.11
CA PHE A 153 1.80 -20.84 8.41
C PHE A 153 1.24 -20.83 9.85
N ALA A 154 1.80 -20.01 10.73
CA ALA A 154 1.43 -19.98 12.15
C ALA A 154 0.29 -19.02 12.48
N GLN A 155 -0.12 -18.15 11.56
CA GLN A 155 -1.18 -17.16 11.80
C GLN A 155 -2.57 -17.76 12.05
N GLU A 156 -2.82 -19.02 11.63
CA GLU A 156 -4.10 -19.69 11.90
C GLU A 156 -4.21 -20.32 13.31
N ASN A 157 -3.13 -20.37 14.12
CA ASN A 157 -3.12 -21.02 15.44
C ASN A 157 -2.54 -20.13 16.56
N ALA A 158 -2.85 -18.86 16.59
CA ALA A 158 -2.35 -17.90 17.57
C ALA A 158 -2.86 -18.11 19.02
N GLY A 159 -3.23 -19.31 19.41
CA GLY A 159 -3.76 -19.61 20.74
C GLY A 159 -3.00 -20.66 21.57
N GLN A 160 -1.96 -21.34 21.05
CA GLN A 160 -1.22 -22.35 21.83
C GLN A 160 0.30 -22.21 21.66
N SER A 161 0.90 -21.65 22.67
CA SER A 161 2.36 -21.55 22.87
C SER A 161 2.99 -22.94 23.01
N SER A 162 4.17 -23.15 22.43
CA SER A 162 5.11 -24.27 22.52
C SER A 162 4.91 -25.53 21.66
N SER A 163 3.76 -25.78 21.05
CA SER A 163 3.57 -26.95 20.14
C SER A 163 3.83 -26.60 18.65
N GLY A 164 3.81 -25.32 18.26
CA GLY A 164 3.93 -24.89 16.86
C GLY A 164 5.28 -25.18 16.20
N GLU A 165 6.40 -24.99 16.92
CA GLU A 165 7.74 -25.27 16.39
C GLU A 165 7.94 -26.78 16.08
N SER A 166 7.39 -27.66 16.92
CA SER A 166 7.46 -29.12 16.72
C SER A 166 6.64 -29.58 15.52
N GLU A 167 5.51 -28.93 15.24
CA GLU A 167 4.63 -29.29 14.13
C GLU A 167 5.13 -28.79 12.78
N LEU A 168 5.67 -27.59 12.74
CA LEU A 168 6.35 -27.01 11.58
C LEU A 168 7.56 -27.85 11.16
N LYS A 169 8.35 -28.26 12.13
CA LYS A 169 9.49 -29.17 11.92
C LYS A 169 9.04 -30.52 11.31
N LYS A 170 7.94 -31.09 11.80
CA LYS A 170 7.38 -32.34 11.23
C LYS A 170 6.92 -32.17 9.79
N ARG A 171 6.27 -31.04 9.46
CA ARG A 171 5.83 -30.75 8.08
C ARG A 171 7.00 -30.62 7.14
N PHE A 172 8.07 -29.95 7.55
CA PHE A 172 9.28 -29.77 6.76
C PHE A 172 10.01 -31.11 6.51
N VAL A 173 10.20 -31.92 7.54
CA VAL A 173 10.78 -33.26 7.41
C VAL A 173 9.93 -34.15 6.50
N ASN A 174 8.62 -34.09 6.63
CA ASN A 174 7.69 -34.82 5.75
C ASN A 174 7.82 -34.37 4.28
N LEU A 175 7.94 -33.07 4.04
CA LEU A 175 8.19 -32.55 2.70
C LEU A 175 9.51 -33.08 2.12
N TRP A 176 10.60 -33.00 2.87
CA TRP A 176 11.91 -33.47 2.44
C TRP A 176 11.90 -34.96 2.10
N GLN A 177 11.18 -35.78 2.86
CA GLN A 177 11.01 -37.22 2.57
C GLN A 177 10.28 -37.50 1.27
N HIS A 178 9.38 -36.57 0.86
CA HIS A 178 8.55 -36.75 -0.35
C HIS A 178 9.04 -35.98 -1.58
N ILE A 179 10.03 -35.07 -1.44
CA ILE A 179 10.42 -34.15 -2.51
C ILE A 179 10.82 -34.87 -3.81
N GLY A 180 11.54 -36.00 -3.70
CA GLY A 180 11.92 -36.80 -4.86
C GLY A 180 10.72 -37.46 -5.56
N SER A 181 9.74 -37.94 -4.79
CA SER A 181 8.50 -38.49 -5.37
C SER A 181 7.63 -37.39 -5.98
N ILE A 182 7.61 -36.20 -5.40
CA ILE A 182 6.91 -35.04 -5.96
C ILE A 182 7.56 -34.65 -7.28
N TYR A 183 8.89 -34.52 -7.35
CA TYR A 183 9.65 -34.22 -8.58
C TYR A 183 9.31 -35.21 -9.70
N THR A 184 9.40 -36.50 -9.41
CA THR A 184 9.17 -37.55 -10.42
C THR A 184 7.76 -37.53 -10.95
N ARG A 185 6.75 -37.48 -10.06
CA ARG A 185 5.33 -37.43 -10.44
C ARG A 185 4.97 -36.14 -11.18
N PHE A 186 5.51 -35.00 -10.73
CA PHE A 186 5.27 -33.73 -11.36
C PHE A 186 5.78 -33.70 -12.79
N ASN A 187 7.03 -34.15 -13.03
CA ASN A 187 7.59 -34.27 -14.38
C ASN A 187 6.81 -35.24 -15.25
N GLN A 188 6.33 -36.38 -14.71
CA GLN A 188 5.49 -37.29 -15.44
C GLN A 188 4.17 -36.65 -15.86
N ARG A 189 3.47 -35.95 -14.93
CA ARG A 189 2.21 -35.23 -15.20
C ARG A 189 2.37 -34.18 -16.30
N LEU A 190 3.47 -33.42 -16.27
CA LEU A 190 3.76 -32.42 -17.29
C LEU A 190 4.04 -33.05 -18.65
N LYS A 191 4.82 -34.13 -18.72
CA LYS A 191 5.11 -34.87 -19.96
C LYS A 191 3.86 -35.44 -20.62
N GLU A 192 2.91 -35.97 -19.84
CA GLU A 192 1.63 -36.44 -20.32
C GLU A 192 0.80 -35.35 -21.01
N GLN A 193 1.01 -34.10 -20.62
CA GLN A 193 0.39 -32.91 -21.21
C GLN A 193 1.26 -32.24 -22.32
N HIS A 194 2.39 -32.80 -22.70
CA HIS A 194 3.41 -32.19 -23.56
C HIS A 194 3.93 -30.82 -23.03
N LEU A 195 3.92 -30.64 -21.70
CA LEU A 195 4.38 -29.45 -21.00
C LEU A 195 5.67 -29.73 -20.25
N ALA A 196 6.41 -28.65 -19.94
CA ALA A 196 7.60 -28.66 -19.09
C ALA A 196 7.79 -27.30 -18.42
N TYR A 197 8.60 -27.24 -17.33
CA TYR A 197 9.27 -26.02 -16.94
C TYR A 197 10.61 -25.90 -17.67
N GLU A 198 11.25 -24.74 -17.61
CA GLU A 198 12.38 -24.41 -18.48
C GLU A 198 13.55 -25.40 -18.35
N GLY A 199 13.97 -25.75 -17.12
CA GLY A 199 15.07 -26.69 -16.88
C GLY A 199 14.77 -28.11 -17.38
N ALA A 200 13.55 -28.60 -17.18
CA ALA A 200 13.14 -29.91 -17.70
C ALA A 200 13.17 -29.95 -19.23
N LEU A 201 12.75 -28.87 -19.89
CA LEU A 201 12.84 -28.72 -21.34
C LEU A 201 14.30 -28.73 -21.81
N TYR A 202 15.19 -27.98 -21.13
CA TYR A 202 16.61 -27.92 -21.51
C TYR A 202 17.27 -29.28 -21.33
N ARG A 203 17.00 -29.97 -20.21
CA ARG A 203 17.49 -31.34 -19.97
C ARG A 203 17.02 -32.30 -21.06
N ASP A 204 15.77 -32.22 -21.48
CA ASP A 204 15.20 -33.08 -22.52
C ASP A 204 15.93 -32.88 -23.86
N VAL A 205 16.15 -31.65 -24.30
CA VAL A 205 16.88 -31.32 -25.54
C VAL A 205 18.31 -31.86 -25.53
N VAL A 206 19.00 -31.76 -24.40
CA VAL A 206 20.39 -32.21 -24.30
C VAL A 206 20.46 -33.73 -24.17
N SER A 207 19.56 -34.37 -23.44
CA SER A 207 19.52 -35.83 -23.25
C SER A 207 19.12 -36.57 -24.53
N ASN A 208 18.23 -35.98 -25.33
CA ASN A 208 17.77 -36.54 -26.62
C ASN A 208 18.63 -35.99 -27.78
N ALA A 209 19.90 -35.78 -27.56
CA ALA A 209 20.82 -35.11 -28.48
C ALA A 209 20.94 -35.74 -29.87
N GLU A 210 20.58 -37.00 -30.06
CA GLU A 210 20.54 -37.65 -31.40
C GLU A 210 19.32 -37.18 -32.22
N ALA A 211 18.21 -36.78 -31.58
CA ALA A 211 17.01 -36.29 -32.24
C ALA A 211 17.06 -34.76 -32.52
N ALA A 212 17.82 -33.99 -31.74
CA ALA A 212 17.96 -32.55 -31.95
C ALA A 212 19.05 -32.22 -32.97
N THR A 213 18.67 -32.05 -34.23
CA THR A 213 19.59 -31.60 -35.29
C THR A 213 19.65 -30.05 -35.27
N PHE A 214 20.89 -29.51 -35.18
CA PHE A 214 21.14 -28.06 -35.24
C PHE A 214 21.58 -27.66 -36.68
N ASP A 215 20.73 -27.97 -37.67
CA ASP A 215 21.07 -27.79 -39.09
C ASP A 215 20.40 -26.54 -39.72
N GLU A 216 19.62 -25.80 -38.94
CA GLU A 216 18.98 -24.57 -39.40
C GLU A 216 20.00 -23.50 -39.79
N PHE A 217 21.10 -23.41 -39.03
CA PHE A 217 22.19 -22.45 -39.26
C PHE A 217 23.53 -23.15 -39.43
N ASP A 218 24.39 -22.50 -40.20
CA ASP A 218 25.75 -23.02 -40.42
C ASP A 218 26.67 -22.67 -39.27
N THR A 219 26.42 -21.54 -38.60
CA THR A 219 27.22 -21.06 -37.46
C THR A 219 26.32 -20.46 -36.37
N TYR A 220 26.59 -20.85 -35.13
CA TYR A 220 26.00 -20.30 -33.91
C TYR A 220 27.02 -19.46 -33.18
N VAL A 221 26.76 -18.20 -32.95
CA VAL A 221 27.64 -17.20 -32.36
C VAL A 221 27.15 -16.86 -30.95
N PHE A 222 27.91 -17.23 -29.93
CA PHE A 222 27.55 -16.99 -28.52
C PHE A 222 28.28 -15.75 -28.00
N ILE A 223 27.54 -14.71 -27.57
CA ILE A 223 28.09 -13.41 -27.22
C ILE A 223 27.77 -13.03 -25.79
N GLY A 224 28.82 -12.75 -24.99
CA GLY A 224 28.73 -12.10 -23.69
C GLY A 224 28.05 -12.92 -22.59
N PHE A 225 28.25 -14.23 -22.64
CA PHE A 225 27.88 -15.13 -21.54
C PHE A 225 28.87 -14.99 -20.38
N ASN A 226 28.45 -15.33 -19.17
CA ASN A 226 29.31 -15.40 -18.00
C ASN A 226 29.21 -16.79 -17.36
N MET A 227 28.30 -17.02 -16.42
CA MET A 227 28.04 -18.35 -15.88
C MET A 227 27.26 -19.18 -16.88
N LEU A 228 27.72 -20.39 -17.19
CA LEU A 228 27.01 -21.38 -17.98
C LEU A 228 26.52 -22.53 -17.10
N GLN A 229 25.27 -22.89 -17.24
CA GLN A 229 24.73 -24.11 -16.65
C GLN A 229 25.23 -25.35 -17.42
N LYS A 230 25.19 -26.54 -16.80
CA LYS A 230 25.75 -27.75 -17.45
C LYS A 230 25.00 -28.11 -18.76
N VAL A 231 23.71 -27.87 -18.86
CA VAL A 231 22.97 -28.03 -20.12
C VAL A 231 23.50 -27.13 -21.23
N GLU A 232 23.85 -25.86 -20.91
CA GLU A 232 24.42 -24.92 -21.88
C GLU A 232 25.87 -25.33 -22.27
N GLN A 233 26.69 -25.73 -21.30
CA GLN A 233 28.05 -26.23 -21.57
C GLN A 233 28.04 -27.46 -22.47
N GLN A 234 27.07 -28.39 -22.30
CA GLN A 234 26.94 -29.54 -23.18
C GLN A 234 26.50 -29.14 -24.58
N LEU A 235 25.53 -28.21 -24.70
CA LEU A 235 25.13 -27.67 -26.00
C LEU A 235 26.28 -26.98 -26.71
N PHE A 236 27.05 -26.12 -26.03
CA PHE A 236 28.22 -25.43 -26.58
C PHE A 236 29.29 -26.43 -27.03
N SER A 237 29.54 -27.43 -26.23
CA SER A 237 30.51 -28.50 -26.56
C SER A 237 30.07 -29.30 -27.80
N LYS A 238 28.77 -29.60 -27.93
CA LYS A 238 28.23 -30.30 -29.11
C LYS A 238 28.40 -29.45 -30.38
N LEU A 239 28.01 -28.18 -30.35
CA LEU A 239 28.12 -27.27 -31.49
C LEU A 239 29.56 -26.96 -31.85
N LYS A 240 30.49 -26.84 -30.85
CA LYS A 240 31.93 -26.72 -31.06
C LYS A 240 32.50 -27.94 -31.77
N LYS A 241 32.18 -29.16 -31.31
CA LYS A 241 32.62 -30.40 -31.93
C LYS A 241 32.16 -30.54 -33.37
N ALA A 242 30.97 -30.00 -33.67
CA ALA A 242 30.42 -29.95 -35.02
C ALA A 242 31.05 -28.85 -35.89
N GLY A 243 31.95 -28.01 -35.35
CA GLY A 243 32.51 -26.88 -36.06
C GLY A 243 31.56 -25.74 -36.34
N LYS A 244 30.41 -25.69 -35.61
CA LYS A 244 29.33 -24.74 -35.83
C LYS A 244 29.26 -23.63 -34.76
N ALA A 245 30.22 -23.44 -33.86
CA ALA A 245 30.18 -22.49 -32.77
C ALA A 245 31.35 -21.51 -32.76
N LEU A 246 31.02 -20.23 -32.53
CA LEU A 246 31.97 -19.15 -32.19
C LEU A 246 31.58 -18.54 -30.84
N PHE A 247 32.62 -18.19 -30.04
CA PHE A 247 32.40 -17.65 -28.69
C PHE A 247 33.08 -16.30 -28.55
N TYR A 248 32.38 -15.31 -28.02
CA TYR A 248 32.85 -13.96 -27.72
C TYR A 248 32.63 -13.66 -26.26
N TRP A 249 33.76 -13.64 -25.49
CA TRP A 249 33.77 -13.37 -24.06
C TRP A 249 34.16 -11.93 -23.79
N ASP A 250 33.39 -11.24 -22.94
CA ASP A 250 33.72 -9.90 -22.46
C ASP A 250 34.32 -9.95 -21.07
N TYR A 251 35.58 -9.50 -20.89
CA TYR A 251 36.25 -9.48 -19.60
C TYR A 251 37.32 -8.39 -19.56
N ASP A 252 37.89 -8.12 -18.38
CA ASP A 252 39.07 -7.28 -18.22
C ASP A 252 40.15 -8.04 -17.45
N THR A 253 41.41 -7.84 -17.84
CA THR A 253 42.55 -8.47 -17.17
C THR A 253 42.70 -8.09 -15.71
N TYR A 254 42.00 -7.04 -15.25
CA TYR A 254 41.99 -6.59 -13.87
C TYR A 254 41.47 -7.67 -12.93
N TYR A 255 40.32 -8.24 -13.25
CA TYR A 255 39.62 -9.22 -12.39
C TYR A 255 39.86 -10.69 -12.83
N MET A 256 40.68 -10.93 -13.83
CA MET A 256 41.02 -12.31 -14.19
C MET A 256 42.09 -12.87 -13.24
N PRO A 257 42.05 -14.19 -12.89
CA PRO A 257 42.96 -14.82 -11.97
C PRO A 257 44.42 -14.62 -12.37
N ARG A 258 45.29 -14.26 -11.42
CA ARG A 258 46.74 -14.06 -11.61
C ARG A 258 47.51 -14.78 -10.52
N LYS A 259 48.62 -15.42 -10.89
CA LYS A 259 49.49 -16.07 -9.92
C LYS A 259 49.98 -15.07 -8.85
N GLY A 260 49.72 -15.36 -7.60
CA GLY A 260 50.18 -14.58 -6.45
C GLY A 260 49.32 -13.37 -6.08
N GLN A 261 48.15 -13.21 -6.68
CA GLN A 261 47.13 -12.22 -6.26
C GLN A 261 45.87 -12.94 -5.77
N PRO A 262 45.09 -12.32 -4.87
CA PRO A 262 43.78 -12.85 -4.53
C PRO A 262 42.91 -13.00 -5.77
N ASP A 263 42.14 -14.07 -5.83
CA ASP A 263 41.20 -14.29 -6.92
C ASP A 263 40.00 -13.32 -6.75
N ASN A 264 39.65 -12.62 -7.84
CA ASN A 264 38.46 -11.81 -7.90
C ASN A 264 37.32 -12.67 -8.47
N GLU A 265 36.17 -12.70 -7.78
CA GLU A 265 35.03 -13.53 -8.13
C GLU A 265 34.48 -13.24 -9.54
N ALA A 266 34.65 -12.01 -10.04
CA ALA A 266 34.15 -11.59 -11.37
C ALA A 266 34.77 -12.38 -12.53
N GLY A 267 36.04 -12.80 -12.39
CA GLY A 267 36.76 -13.54 -13.42
C GLY A 267 36.58 -15.06 -13.35
N HIS A 268 35.96 -15.58 -12.30
CA HIS A 268 35.95 -17.00 -11.96
C HIS A 268 35.49 -17.91 -13.11
N PHE A 269 34.30 -17.65 -13.64
CA PHE A 269 33.70 -18.51 -14.67
C PHE A 269 34.36 -18.36 -16.02
N ILE A 270 34.63 -17.13 -16.47
CA ILE A 270 35.24 -16.89 -17.77
C ILE A 270 36.65 -17.51 -17.85
N ALA A 271 37.43 -17.47 -16.76
CA ALA A 271 38.72 -18.12 -16.71
C ALA A 271 38.64 -19.62 -16.99
N GLN A 272 37.66 -20.31 -16.44
CA GLN A 272 37.43 -21.74 -16.68
C GLN A 272 36.97 -22.01 -18.12
N TYR A 273 36.08 -21.15 -18.66
CA TYR A 273 35.53 -21.40 -19.99
C TYR A 273 36.50 -21.11 -21.13
N LEU A 274 37.43 -20.16 -20.99
CA LEU A 274 38.41 -19.84 -22.02
C LEU A 274 39.26 -21.05 -22.41
N GLU A 275 39.51 -22.00 -21.50
CA GLU A 275 40.23 -23.24 -21.79
C GLU A 275 39.45 -24.18 -22.74
N HIS A 276 38.11 -24.20 -22.59
CA HIS A 276 37.23 -25.10 -23.32
C HIS A 276 36.56 -24.44 -24.51
N PHE A 277 36.25 -23.14 -24.45
CA PHE A 277 35.58 -22.35 -25.45
C PHE A 277 36.43 -21.12 -25.79
N PRO A 278 37.37 -21.20 -26.74
CA PRO A 278 38.31 -20.11 -27.06
C PRO A 278 37.58 -18.87 -27.54
N ASN A 279 38.10 -17.69 -27.21
CA ASN A 279 37.54 -16.41 -27.58
C ASN A 279 37.89 -16.06 -29.02
N ALA A 280 36.88 -15.90 -29.88
CA ALA A 280 37.08 -15.63 -31.30
C ALA A 280 37.80 -14.29 -31.57
N LEU A 281 37.70 -13.28 -30.70
CA LEU A 281 38.41 -12.01 -30.83
C LEU A 281 39.94 -12.17 -30.68
N GLU A 282 40.42 -13.22 -30.03
CA GLU A 282 41.84 -13.48 -29.84
C GLU A 282 42.47 -14.24 -31.00
N GLU A 283 41.66 -14.90 -31.85
CA GLU A 283 42.15 -15.70 -33.00
C GLU A 283 42.68 -14.83 -34.14
N ASN A 284 42.18 -13.61 -34.31
CA ASN A 284 42.54 -12.70 -35.40
C ASN A 284 43.82 -11.87 -35.18
N GLY A 285 44.73 -12.28 -34.27
CA GLY A 285 45.99 -11.61 -34.06
C GLY A 285 45.92 -10.28 -33.31
N THR A 286 44.76 -9.88 -32.83
CA THR A 286 44.58 -8.68 -31.99
C THR A 286 45.16 -8.97 -30.62
N SER A 287 46.08 -8.13 -30.14
CA SER A 287 46.69 -8.31 -28.82
C SER A 287 45.65 -8.31 -27.72
N ARG A 288 45.60 -9.38 -26.93
CA ARG A 288 44.74 -9.49 -25.73
C ARG A 288 44.84 -8.25 -24.84
N ALA A 289 46.01 -7.68 -24.69
CA ALA A 289 46.25 -6.49 -23.91
C ALA A 289 45.58 -5.23 -24.49
N ALA A 290 45.41 -5.17 -25.80
CA ALA A 290 44.73 -4.02 -26.43
C ALA A 290 43.21 -4.00 -26.18
N ILE A 291 42.59 -5.18 -26.09
CA ILE A 291 41.11 -5.32 -25.95
C ILE A 291 40.73 -5.35 -24.46
N TYR A 292 41.50 -6.07 -23.62
CA TYR A 292 41.08 -6.49 -22.27
C TYR A 292 41.89 -5.83 -21.14
N SER A 293 42.50 -4.67 -21.33
CA SER A 293 43.24 -3.91 -20.31
C SER A 293 42.63 -2.50 -20.10
N ASN A 294 41.30 -2.39 -20.07
CA ASN A 294 40.60 -1.12 -19.97
C ASN A 294 40.76 -0.46 -18.59
N HIS A 295 40.94 -1.25 -17.51
CA HIS A 295 41.27 -0.77 -16.16
C HIS A 295 42.48 0.19 -16.11
N LYS A 296 43.42 0.09 -17.04
CA LYS A 296 44.56 1.01 -17.11
C LYS A 296 44.18 2.45 -17.43
N ARG A 297 42.98 2.70 -17.92
CA ARG A 297 42.46 4.04 -18.27
C ARG A 297 42.06 4.88 -17.08
N LYS A 298 41.92 4.27 -15.89
CA LYS A 298 41.56 4.92 -14.62
C LYS A 298 40.35 5.84 -14.77
N PRO A 299 39.12 5.31 -14.78
CA PRO A 299 37.92 6.12 -14.85
C PRO A 299 37.85 7.08 -13.66
N HIS A 300 37.16 8.23 -13.86
CA HIS A 300 36.79 9.10 -12.74
C HIS A 300 35.67 8.47 -11.94
N ILE A 301 35.97 8.01 -10.72
CA ILE A 301 34.97 7.37 -9.86
C ILE A 301 34.61 8.28 -8.71
N THR A 302 33.29 8.49 -8.52
CA THR A 302 32.73 9.19 -7.37
C THR A 302 31.82 8.25 -6.59
N PHE A 303 32.08 8.08 -5.29
CA PHE A 303 31.15 7.42 -4.38
C PHE A 303 30.34 8.48 -3.64
N ALA A 304 29.02 8.33 -3.70
CA ALA A 304 28.09 9.23 -3.05
C ALA A 304 27.24 8.44 -2.01
N GLU A 305 27.00 9.07 -0.89
CA GLU A 305 26.11 8.54 0.14
C GLU A 305 24.86 9.40 0.19
N ALA A 306 23.67 8.79 0.13
CA ALA A 306 22.38 9.44 0.19
C ALA A 306 21.55 8.88 1.35
N SER A 307 20.74 9.73 2.00
CA SER A 307 19.88 9.29 3.10
C SER A 307 18.56 8.66 2.64
N THR A 308 18.09 9.00 1.43
CA THR A 308 16.81 8.52 0.88
C THR A 308 16.89 8.36 -0.63
N ASP A 309 15.95 7.60 -1.19
CA ASP A 309 15.82 7.41 -2.65
C ASP A 309 15.48 8.71 -3.36
N THR A 310 14.68 9.58 -2.73
CA THR A 310 14.39 10.92 -3.27
C THR A 310 15.64 11.78 -3.43
N VAL A 311 16.59 11.70 -2.47
CA VAL A 311 17.88 12.40 -2.57
C VAL A 311 18.73 11.83 -3.69
N GLN A 312 18.73 10.51 -3.89
CA GLN A 312 19.42 9.88 -5.01
C GLN A 312 18.87 10.38 -6.36
N ALA A 313 17.55 10.39 -6.50
CA ALA A 313 16.89 10.83 -7.72
C ALA A 313 17.10 12.34 -7.98
N ALA A 314 17.01 13.18 -6.97
CA ALA A 314 17.29 14.62 -7.10
C ALA A 314 18.76 14.88 -7.49
N TYR A 315 19.70 14.08 -6.96
CA TYR A 315 21.10 14.16 -7.38
C TYR A 315 21.28 13.71 -8.82
N MET A 316 20.55 12.70 -9.29
CA MET A 316 20.57 12.29 -10.69
C MET A 316 20.26 13.44 -11.63
N SER A 317 19.21 14.24 -11.32
CA SER A 317 18.90 15.45 -12.11
C SER A 317 20.08 16.42 -12.18
N SER A 318 20.67 16.75 -11.03
CA SER A 318 21.85 17.61 -10.98
C SER A 318 23.09 17.00 -11.64
N TRP A 319 23.24 15.68 -11.59
CA TRP A 319 24.32 14.94 -12.24
C TRP A 319 24.18 15.00 -13.76
N LEU A 320 22.99 14.83 -14.31
CA LEU A 320 22.69 14.90 -15.73
C LEU A 320 22.92 16.30 -16.30
N THR A 321 22.49 17.34 -15.59
CA THR A 321 22.55 18.74 -16.04
C THR A 321 23.87 19.45 -15.74
N GLN A 322 24.87 18.76 -15.14
CA GLN A 322 26.15 19.36 -14.76
C GLN A 322 26.88 19.93 -15.96
N GLU A 323 27.14 21.21 -15.97
CA GLU A 323 27.87 21.93 -17.04
C GLU A 323 29.21 21.29 -17.40
N GLY A 324 29.52 21.24 -18.68
CA GLY A 324 30.80 20.76 -19.23
C GLY A 324 30.99 19.23 -19.23
N LYS A 325 29.95 18.46 -18.81
CA LYS A 325 30.02 17.00 -18.80
C LYS A 325 29.41 16.35 -20.04
N GLY A 326 28.49 17.04 -20.75
CA GLY A 326 27.86 16.54 -21.99
C GLY A 326 27.09 15.22 -21.82
N ARG A 327 26.55 14.94 -20.62
CA ARG A 327 25.93 13.64 -20.30
C ARG A 327 24.58 13.45 -21.00
N ILE A 328 23.81 14.53 -21.18
CA ILE A 328 22.54 14.49 -21.92
C ILE A 328 22.81 14.33 -23.40
N GLU A 329 23.76 15.09 -23.94
CA GLU A 329 24.14 15.09 -25.35
C GLU A 329 24.77 13.75 -25.78
N ALA A 330 25.42 13.03 -24.86
CA ALA A 330 25.95 11.70 -25.10
C ALA A 330 24.87 10.62 -25.34
N GLY A 331 23.60 10.92 -25.01
CA GLY A 331 22.43 10.09 -25.33
C GLY A 331 22.61 8.65 -24.84
N SER A 332 22.60 7.68 -25.76
CA SER A 332 22.68 6.23 -25.44
C SER A 332 24.01 5.80 -24.80
N SER A 333 25.04 6.67 -24.75
CA SER A 333 26.30 6.45 -24.05
C SER A 333 26.22 6.87 -22.56
N THR A 334 25.10 7.41 -22.12
CA THR A 334 24.83 7.75 -20.72
C THR A 334 23.82 6.77 -20.14
N ALA A 335 24.15 6.15 -18.99
CA ALA A 335 23.23 5.24 -18.30
C ALA A 335 23.03 5.63 -16.84
N VAL A 336 21.78 5.51 -16.41
CA VAL A 336 21.35 5.51 -15.01
C VAL A 336 20.91 4.08 -14.68
N VAL A 337 21.69 3.41 -13.83
CA VAL A 337 21.49 1.99 -13.48
C VAL A 337 20.95 1.88 -12.07
N MET A 338 19.81 1.25 -11.92
CA MET A 338 19.16 1.03 -10.62
C MET A 338 19.49 -0.37 -10.10
N CYS A 339 20.15 -0.45 -8.93
CA CYS A 339 20.34 -1.72 -8.23
C CYS A 339 19.06 -2.16 -7.51
N ASP A 340 18.21 -1.20 -7.12
CA ASP A 340 16.84 -1.42 -6.68
C ASP A 340 15.87 -0.81 -7.70
N GLU A 341 15.08 -1.65 -8.37
CA GLU A 341 14.14 -1.22 -9.41
C GLU A 341 12.88 -0.56 -8.84
N ASN A 342 12.64 -0.70 -7.53
CA ASN A 342 11.48 -0.07 -6.87
C ASN A 342 11.55 1.47 -6.89
N ILE A 343 12.74 2.04 -7.06
CA ILE A 343 12.94 3.51 -7.15
C ILE A 343 12.59 4.08 -8.53
N LEU A 344 12.17 3.26 -9.49
CA LEU A 344 11.92 3.68 -10.88
C LEU A 344 10.99 4.89 -10.97
N GLN A 345 9.88 4.88 -10.23
CA GLN A 345 8.93 5.98 -10.25
C GLN A 345 9.57 7.30 -9.78
N THR A 346 10.34 7.25 -8.72
CA THR A 346 11.06 8.42 -8.18
C THR A 346 12.10 8.94 -9.18
N VAL A 347 12.79 8.03 -9.86
CA VAL A 347 13.76 8.36 -10.92
C VAL A 347 13.05 9.01 -12.13
N MET A 348 11.93 8.48 -12.57
CA MET A 348 11.15 9.03 -13.68
C MET A 348 10.69 10.48 -13.41
N HIS A 349 10.18 10.73 -12.21
CA HIS A 349 9.72 12.08 -11.80
C HIS A 349 10.87 13.08 -11.58
N ALA A 350 12.10 12.59 -11.41
CA ALA A 350 13.27 13.43 -11.20
C ALA A 350 14.09 13.64 -12.49
N LEU A 351 13.66 13.12 -13.63
CA LEU A 351 14.33 13.42 -14.91
C LEU A 351 14.17 14.91 -15.21
N PRO A 352 15.26 15.61 -15.55
CA PRO A 352 15.19 17.04 -15.87
C PRO A 352 14.52 17.27 -17.23
N ASP A 353 13.91 18.44 -17.40
CA ASP A 353 13.17 18.83 -18.63
C ASP A 353 14.07 18.86 -19.87
N GLU A 354 15.36 19.03 -19.70
CA GLU A 354 16.37 19.01 -20.79
C GLU A 354 16.55 17.61 -21.40
N VAL A 355 16.06 16.55 -20.75
CA VAL A 355 16.08 15.18 -21.29
C VAL A 355 14.88 14.95 -22.19
N GLU A 356 15.03 15.22 -23.47
CA GLU A 356 13.96 15.02 -24.46
C GLU A 356 13.61 13.53 -24.66
N LYS A 357 14.60 12.63 -24.55
CA LYS A 357 14.45 11.19 -24.78
C LYS A 357 15.15 10.38 -23.70
N ALA A 358 14.42 9.50 -23.06
CA ALA A 358 14.94 8.50 -22.14
C ALA A 358 14.39 7.11 -22.47
N ASN A 359 15.25 6.12 -22.57
CA ASN A 359 14.87 4.73 -22.75
C ASN A 359 14.81 4.03 -21.38
N ILE A 360 13.60 3.76 -20.89
CA ILE A 360 13.37 3.06 -19.63
C ILE A 360 13.13 1.59 -19.94
N THR A 361 13.95 0.73 -19.33
CA THR A 361 14.00 -0.69 -19.68
C THR A 361 13.45 -1.62 -18.62
N THR A 362 13.38 -1.16 -17.38
CA THR A 362 12.69 -1.85 -16.28
C THR A 362 11.19 -1.68 -16.46
N GLY A 363 10.43 -2.76 -16.30
CA GLY A 363 8.98 -2.67 -16.37
C GLY A 363 8.39 -1.88 -15.19
N PHE A 364 7.32 -1.12 -15.45
CA PHE A 364 6.59 -0.42 -14.39
C PHE A 364 5.79 -1.43 -13.56
N PRO A 365 5.91 -1.47 -12.21
CA PRO A 365 5.18 -2.43 -11.39
C PRO A 365 3.67 -2.26 -11.51
N LEU A 366 2.94 -3.32 -11.89
CA LEU A 366 1.48 -3.28 -12.04
C LEU A 366 0.79 -2.88 -10.73
N GLN A 367 1.35 -3.27 -9.58
CA GLN A 367 0.85 -2.93 -8.25
C GLN A 367 0.80 -1.42 -7.98
N GLN A 368 1.69 -0.64 -8.60
CA GLN A 368 1.77 0.82 -8.43
C GLN A 368 0.81 1.58 -9.37
N THR A 369 0.03 0.88 -10.18
CA THR A 369 -0.93 1.50 -11.09
C THR A 369 -2.28 1.77 -10.44
N SER A 370 -2.99 2.78 -10.95
CA SER A 370 -4.37 3.06 -10.52
C SER A 370 -5.33 1.90 -10.80
N VAL A 371 -5.05 1.07 -11.83
CA VAL A 371 -5.84 -0.14 -12.11
C VAL A 371 -5.75 -1.15 -10.97
N ALA A 372 -4.57 -1.34 -10.39
CA ALA A 372 -4.40 -2.26 -9.27
C ALA A 372 -5.19 -1.80 -8.04
N SER A 373 -5.17 -0.49 -7.74
CA SER A 373 -5.98 0.06 -6.64
C SER A 373 -7.48 -0.08 -6.90
N LEU A 374 -7.94 0.15 -8.13
CA LEU A 374 -9.34 -0.08 -8.51
C LEU A 374 -9.75 -1.54 -8.27
N MET A 375 -8.95 -2.50 -8.74
CA MET A 375 -9.27 -3.93 -8.56
C MET A 375 -9.37 -4.30 -7.08
N SER A 376 -8.44 -3.84 -6.25
CA SER A 376 -8.48 -4.06 -4.81
C SER A 376 -9.74 -3.46 -4.17
N MET A 377 -10.11 -2.23 -4.53
CA MET A 377 -11.32 -1.58 -4.02
C MET A 377 -12.61 -2.28 -4.49
N LEU A 378 -12.63 -2.79 -5.71
CA LEU A 378 -13.79 -3.52 -6.25
C LEU A 378 -13.97 -4.89 -5.59
N ILE A 379 -12.89 -5.59 -5.32
CA ILE A 379 -12.93 -6.85 -4.56
C ILE A 379 -13.44 -6.56 -3.15
N ASP A 380 -12.84 -5.59 -2.44
CA ASP A 380 -13.27 -5.20 -1.10
C ASP A 380 -14.74 -4.74 -1.06
N LEU A 381 -15.22 -4.05 -2.10
CA LEU A 381 -16.63 -3.68 -2.24
C LEU A 381 -17.55 -4.90 -2.24
N GLN A 382 -17.17 -5.96 -2.92
CA GLN A 382 -18.03 -7.15 -3.06
C GLN A 382 -17.87 -8.14 -1.90
N THR A 383 -16.69 -8.20 -1.27
CA THR A 383 -16.42 -9.14 -0.17
C THR A 383 -16.79 -8.56 1.19
N ASN A 384 -16.38 -7.33 1.47
CA ASN A 384 -16.58 -6.67 2.77
C ASN A 384 -17.64 -5.56 2.72
N GLY A 385 -17.76 -4.87 1.59
CA GLY A 385 -18.67 -3.75 1.43
C GLY A 385 -20.12 -4.14 1.10
N HIS A 386 -20.34 -5.29 0.49
CA HIS A 386 -21.68 -5.81 0.17
C HIS A 386 -22.23 -6.64 1.33
N LYS A 387 -23.42 -6.30 1.78
CA LYS A 387 -24.08 -7.05 2.85
C LYS A 387 -24.71 -8.33 2.27
N ALA A 388 -24.16 -9.48 2.60
CA ALA A 388 -24.63 -10.77 2.11
C ALA A 388 -26.16 -10.97 2.30
N GLY A 389 -26.83 -11.44 1.25
CA GLY A 389 -28.28 -11.66 1.27
C GLY A 389 -29.14 -10.40 1.23
N SER A 390 -28.57 -9.24 0.97
CA SER A 390 -29.28 -7.96 0.82
C SER A 390 -28.86 -7.25 -0.48
N ASP A 391 -29.58 -6.22 -0.88
CA ASP A 391 -29.24 -5.34 -2.01
C ASP A 391 -28.44 -4.10 -1.57
N LYS A 392 -27.82 -4.12 -0.39
CA LYS A 392 -27.18 -2.97 0.25
C LYS A 392 -25.67 -3.05 0.28
N TYR A 393 -25.02 -1.90 0.14
CA TYR A 393 -23.58 -1.73 0.23
C TYR A 393 -23.21 -0.78 1.37
N SER A 394 -22.05 -0.96 1.98
CA SER A 394 -21.47 0.04 2.89
C SER A 394 -21.23 1.34 2.14
N LEU A 395 -21.72 2.47 2.68
CA LEU A 395 -21.51 3.79 2.08
C LEU A 395 -20.03 4.10 1.91
N HIS A 396 -19.20 3.75 2.90
CA HIS A 396 -17.76 3.96 2.87
C HIS A 396 -17.12 3.21 1.71
N ALA A 397 -17.37 1.90 1.57
CA ALA A 397 -16.84 1.10 0.46
C ALA A 397 -17.33 1.63 -0.91
N ALA A 398 -18.61 2.01 -1.01
CA ALA A 398 -19.16 2.60 -2.23
C ALA A 398 -18.48 3.93 -2.59
N LEU A 399 -18.29 4.83 -1.61
CA LEU A 399 -17.61 6.11 -1.84
C LEU A 399 -16.12 5.95 -2.19
N ARG A 400 -15.42 4.98 -1.62
CA ARG A 400 -14.02 4.67 -2.01
C ARG A 400 -13.93 4.36 -3.50
N VAL A 401 -14.78 3.48 -4.00
CA VAL A 401 -14.81 3.13 -5.43
C VAL A 401 -15.26 4.32 -6.29
N LEU A 402 -16.33 5.03 -5.90
CA LEU A 402 -16.84 6.17 -6.67
C LEU A 402 -15.85 7.34 -6.74
N ARG A 403 -15.01 7.55 -5.73
CA ARG A 403 -13.96 8.59 -5.70
C ARG A 403 -12.70 8.19 -6.46
N HIS A 404 -12.58 6.94 -6.89
CA HIS A 404 -11.45 6.50 -7.68
C HIS A 404 -11.44 7.20 -9.05
N PRO A 405 -10.27 7.63 -9.60
CA PRO A 405 -10.20 8.35 -10.87
C PRO A 405 -10.92 7.66 -12.03
N PHE A 406 -10.96 6.33 -12.04
CA PHE A 406 -11.61 5.55 -13.10
C PHE A 406 -13.13 5.52 -13.00
N SER A 407 -13.70 5.92 -11.88
CA SER A 407 -15.16 5.96 -11.73
C SER A 407 -15.81 6.95 -12.70
N THR A 408 -15.17 8.08 -12.97
CA THR A 408 -15.65 9.08 -13.95
C THR A 408 -15.55 8.59 -15.40
N ILE A 409 -14.61 7.69 -15.69
CA ILE A 409 -14.49 7.02 -16.98
C ILE A 409 -15.64 6.00 -17.14
N MET A 410 -15.94 5.26 -16.09
CA MET A 410 -17.01 4.25 -16.07
C MET A 410 -18.40 4.89 -16.07
N SER A 411 -18.57 5.98 -15.32
CA SER A 411 -19.85 6.67 -15.11
C SER A 411 -19.64 8.18 -15.07
N PRO A 412 -20.10 8.93 -16.06
CA PRO A 412 -20.11 10.40 -16.02
C PRO A 412 -20.94 10.98 -14.87
N LEU A 413 -21.89 10.21 -14.33
CA LEU A 413 -22.76 10.62 -13.22
C LEU A 413 -22.14 10.33 -11.84
N ALA A 414 -20.98 9.69 -11.74
CA ALA A 414 -20.32 9.38 -10.47
C ALA A 414 -20.11 10.62 -9.58
N PRO A 415 -19.63 11.78 -10.05
CA PRO A 415 -19.47 12.98 -9.22
C PRO A 415 -20.81 13.48 -8.64
N GLU A 416 -21.88 13.43 -9.42
CA GLU A 416 -23.22 13.82 -8.95
C GLU A 416 -23.77 12.84 -7.92
N LEU A 417 -23.56 11.54 -8.13
CA LEU A 417 -23.89 10.50 -7.17
C LEU A 417 -23.14 10.69 -5.85
N ILE A 418 -21.83 10.99 -5.88
CA ILE A 418 -21.03 11.30 -4.68
C ILE A 418 -21.67 12.49 -3.94
N LYS A 419 -21.93 13.59 -4.65
CA LYS A 419 -22.55 14.78 -4.05
C LYS A 419 -23.89 14.46 -3.38
N ARG A 420 -24.74 13.65 -4.02
CA ARG A 420 -26.02 13.20 -3.48
C ARG A 420 -25.84 12.36 -2.22
N LEU A 421 -24.91 11.39 -2.22
CA LEU A 421 -24.65 10.49 -1.09
C LEU A 421 -24.01 11.21 0.10
N THR A 422 -23.29 12.32 -0.15
CA THR A 422 -22.62 13.11 0.90
C THR A 422 -23.45 14.33 1.36
N SER A 423 -24.62 14.61 0.74
CA SER A 423 -25.52 15.68 1.19
C SER A 423 -26.10 15.39 2.59
N ASP A 424 -26.38 16.44 3.37
CA ASP A 424 -26.85 16.31 4.76
C ASP A 424 -28.08 15.41 4.95
N ALA A 425 -28.93 15.30 3.94
CA ALA A 425 -30.13 14.46 3.98
C ALA A 425 -29.80 12.96 3.78
N GLU A 426 -28.81 12.64 2.95
CA GLU A 426 -28.43 11.27 2.58
C GLU A 426 -27.14 10.80 3.26
N ALA A 427 -26.28 11.70 3.74
CA ALA A 427 -25.05 11.40 4.47
C ALA A 427 -25.27 10.54 5.73
N ARG A 428 -26.50 10.41 6.18
CA ARG A 428 -26.89 9.54 7.29
C ARG A 428 -27.29 8.12 6.85
N THR A 429 -27.24 7.80 5.55
CA THR A 429 -27.58 6.46 5.03
C THR A 429 -26.31 5.64 4.90
N TYR A 430 -25.94 4.92 5.95
CA TYR A 430 -24.71 4.12 6.00
C TYR A 430 -24.73 2.89 5.08
N TYR A 431 -25.91 2.46 4.64
CA TYR A 431 -26.12 1.30 3.78
C TYR A 431 -27.07 1.62 2.62
N PRO A 432 -26.60 2.36 1.59
CA PRO A 432 -27.42 2.63 0.41
C PRO A 432 -27.72 1.34 -0.35
N SER A 433 -28.93 1.26 -0.91
CA SER A 433 -29.32 0.13 -1.74
C SER A 433 -28.71 0.20 -3.14
N ARG A 434 -28.60 -0.95 -3.80
CA ARG A 434 -28.17 -1.03 -5.20
C ARG A 434 -28.98 -0.09 -6.12
N GLN A 435 -30.29 0.02 -5.89
CA GLN A 435 -31.17 0.91 -6.66
C GLN A 435 -30.79 2.39 -6.51
N GLN A 436 -30.29 2.78 -5.34
CA GLN A 436 -29.83 4.15 -5.09
C GLN A 436 -28.46 4.42 -5.72
N LEU A 437 -27.61 3.39 -5.84
CA LEU A 437 -26.24 3.47 -6.35
C LEU A 437 -26.16 3.32 -7.88
N ALA A 438 -26.99 2.47 -8.49
CA ALA A 438 -26.98 2.18 -9.91
C ALA A 438 -27.79 3.23 -10.69
N VAL A 439 -27.16 4.38 -10.99
CA VAL A 439 -27.82 5.52 -11.67
C VAL A 439 -27.62 5.49 -13.20
N ASP A 440 -26.62 4.77 -13.68
CA ASP A 440 -26.32 4.54 -15.09
C ASP A 440 -25.72 3.15 -15.31
N GLU A 441 -25.33 2.84 -16.56
CA GLU A 441 -24.77 1.54 -16.92
C GLU A 441 -23.43 1.28 -16.20
N GLY A 442 -22.58 2.29 -16.05
CA GLY A 442 -21.29 2.18 -15.36
C GLY A 442 -21.42 1.89 -13.87
N THR A 443 -22.25 2.67 -13.18
CA THR A 443 -22.52 2.41 -11.75
C THR A 443 -23.30 1.12 -11.53
N ALA A 444 -24.21 0.73 -12.42
CA ALA A 444 -24.90 -0.56 -12.37
C ALA A 444 -23.92 -1.73 -12.53
N LEU A 445 -22.85 -1.55 -13.30
CA LEU A 445 -21.77 -2.52 -13.43
C LEU A 445 -20.91 -2.58 -12.16
N ILE A 446 -20.57 -1.45 -11.55
CA ILE A 446 -19.81 -1.40 -10.29
C ILE A 446 -20.56 -2.13 -9.17
N PHE A 447 -21.86 -1.82 -9.00
CA PHE A 447 -22.69 -2.38 -7.94
C PHE A 447 -23.52 -3.60 -8.41
N ALA A 448 -22.88 -4.49 -9.18
CA ALA A 448 -23.51 -5.70 -9.67
C ALA A 448 -23.77 -6.71 -8.54
N ASP A 449 -24.88 -7.44 -8.63
CA ASP A 449 -25.14 -8.60 -7.76
C ASP A 449 -24.43 -9.83 -8.33
N LEU A 450 -23.42 -10.33 -7.63
CA LEU A 450 -22.56 -11.44 -8.09
C LEU A 450 -23.01 -12.82 -7.57
N ALA A 451 -23.83 -12.83 -6.53
CA ALA A 451 -24.31 -14.05 -5.88
C ALA A 451 -25.83 -14.11 -5.82
N PRO A 452 -26.53 -14.20 -6.98
CA PRO A 452 -27.98 -14.41 -6.96
C PRO A 452 -28.29 -15.75 -6.29
N SER A 453 -29.13 -15.74 -5.26
CA SER A 453 -29.50 -16.94 -4.50
C SER A 453 -30.42 -17.87 -5.32
N PRO A 454 -30.16 -19.21 -5.36
CA PRO A 454 -29.07 -19.94 -4.72
C PRO A 454 -27.85 -20.06 -5.62
N CYS A 455 -26.65 -19.73 -5.11
CA CYS A 455 -25.36 -19.83 -5.79
C CYS A 455 -24.39 -20.65 -4.93
N SER A 456 -23.59 -21.53 -5.52
CA SER A 456 -22.51 -22.19 -4.80
C SER A 456 -21.32 -21.24 -4.60
N GLU A 457 -20.46 -21.45 -3.59
CA GLU A 457 -19.26 -20.66 -3.36
C GLU A 457 -18.36 -20.61 -4.61
N ALA A 458 -18.12 -21.73 -5.25
CA ALA A 458 -17.31 -21.79 -6.47
C ALA A 458 -17.90 -21.00 -7.65
N GLU A 459 -19.24 -20.92 -7.76
CA GLU A 459 -19.90 -20.09 -8.76
C GLU A 459 -19.80 -18.59 -8.40
N ALA A 460 -19.85 -18.23 -7.12
CA ALA A 460 -19.68 -16.87 -6.66
C ALA A 460 -18.25 -16.36 -6.97
N ASP A 461 -17.24 -17.17 -6.69
CA ASP A 461 -15.83 -16.85 -6.97
C ASP A 461 -15.57 -16.66 -8.47
N ARG A 462 -16.09 -17.59 -9.28
CA ARG A 462 -16.04 -17.47 -10.73
C ARG A 462 -16.73 -16.18 -11.23
N ASN A 463 -17.90 -15.88 -10.68
CA ASN A 463 -18.66 -14.70 -11.05
C ASN A 463 -17.91 -13.40 -10.68
N LEU A 464 -17.17 -13.37 -9.57
CA LEU A 464 -16.33 -12.25 -9.17
C LEU A 464 -15.27 -11.96 -10.25
N PHE A 465 -14.47 -12.95 -10.65
CA PHE A 465 -13.44 -12.75 -11.67
C PHE A 465 -14.02 -12.43 -13.06
N ALA A 466 -15.13 -13.05 -13.42
CA ALA A 466 -15.86 -12.73 -14.66
C ALA A 466 -16.41 -11.29 -14.64
N TRP A 467 -16.83 -10.82 -13.49
CA TRP A 467 -17.27 -9.43 -13.32
C TRP A 467 -16.10 -8.46 -13.39
N LEU A 468 -14.96 -8.72 -12.72
CA LEU A 468 -13.75 -7.90 -12.83
C LEU A 468 -13.28 -7.78 -14.29
N GLN A 469 -13.35 -8.89 -15.06
CA GLN A 469 -13.04 -8.88 -16.49
C GLN A 469 -13.97 -7.94 -17.28
N LYS A 470 -15.28 -7.94 -16.97
CA LYS A 470 -16.26 -7.03 -17.60
C LYS A 470 -15.98 -5.56 -17.26
N VAL A 471 -15.65 -5.27 -15.99
CA VAL A 471 -15.29 -3.93 -15.53
C VAL A 471 -14.05 -3.42 -16.28
N LEU A 472 -12.98 -4.22 -16.34
CA LEU A 472 -11.76 -3.87 -17.07
C LEU A 472 -12.01 -3.64 -18.55
N LYS A 473 -12.85 -4.48 -19.18
CA LYS A 473 -13.25 -4.28 -20.58
C LYS A 473 -14.02 -2.98 -20.77
N HIS A 474 -14.93 -2.66 -19.86
CA HIS A 474 -15.69 -1.40 -19.89
C HIS A 474 -14.77 -0.18 -19.76
N VAL A 475 -13.85 -0.20 -18.77
CA VAL A 475 -12.84 0.86 -18.59
C VAL A 475 -12.00 1.03 -19.85
N GLY A 476 -11.48 -0.07 -20.41
CA GLY A 476 -10.62 -0.03 -21.59
C GLY A 476 -11.34 0.44 -22.87
N THR A 477 -12.68 0.21 -22.97
CA THR A 477 -13.46 0.65 -24.16
C THR A 477 -13.97 2.08 -24.04
N GLN A 478 -14.20 2.59 -22.84
CA GLN A 478 -14.69 3.96 -22.59
C GLN A 478 -13.56 4.99 -22.52
N CYS A 479 -12.33 4.56 -22.25
CA CYS A 479 -11.21 5.46 -22.12
C CYS A 479 -10.60 5.79 -23.48
N ALA A 480 -10.74 7.05 -23.89
CA ALA A 480 -10.09 7.63 -25.07
C ALA A 480 -8.74 8.30 -24.70
N SER A 481 -7.97 7.70 -23.75
CA SER A 481 -6.70 8.27 -23.29
C SER A 481 -5.57 7.92 -24.25
N ASP A 482 -4.77 8.92 -24.60
CA ASP A 482 -3.49 8.75 -25.33
C ASP A 482 -2.36 8.25 -24.39
N ASP A 483 -2.64 8.06 -23.09
CA ASP A 483 -1.66 7.54 -22.14
C ASP A 483 -1.43 6.04 -22.35
N ALA A 484 -0.27 5.74 -22.93
CA ALA A 484 0.16 4.38 -23.22
C ALA A 484 0.32 3.52 -21.96
N LEU A 485 0.78 4.12 -20.82
CA LEU A 485 0.93 3.40 -19.56
C LEU A 485 -0.43 2.99 -18.99
N PHE A 486 -1.41 3.90 -19.06
CA PHE A 486 -2.78 3.60 -18.66
C PHE A 486 -3.34 2.42 -19.49
N THR A 487 -3.29 2.52 -20.81
CA THR A 487 -3.85 1.50 -21.72
C THR A 487 -3.20 0.14 -21.51
N GLU A 488 -1.87 0.10 -21.41
CA GLU A 488 -1.13 -1.14 -21.17
C GLU A 488 -1.41 -1.72 -19.76
N SER A 489 -1.58 -0.86 -18.74
CA SER A 489 -1.92 -1.30 -17.38
C SER A 489 -3.29 -2.00 -17.32
N VAL A 490 -4.30 -1.44 -18.01
CA VAL A 490 -5.63 -2.05 -18.13
C VAL A 490 -5.54 -3.38 -18.88
N PHE A 491 -4.79 -3.41 -19.98
CA PHE A 491 -4.60 -4.62 -20.78
C PHE A 491 -3.89 -5.74 -20.00
N ARG A 492 -2.83 -5.42 -19.25
CA ARG A 492 -2.10 -6.39 -18.41
C ARG A 492 -2.99 -6.94 -17.30
N MET A 493 -3.73 -6.06 -16.64
CA MET A 493 -4.67 -6.48 -15.60
C MET A 493 -5.78 -7.37 -16.19
N TYR A 494 -6.35 -6.99 -17.33
CA TYR A 494 -7.35 -7.80 -18.06
C TYR A 494 -6.81 -9.19 -18.40
N THR A 495 -5.57 -9.26 -18.90
CA THR A 495 -4.90 -10.52 -19.24
C THR A 495 -4.71 -11.39 -18.00
N LEU A 496 -4.29 -10.79 -16.86
CA LEU A 496 -4.12 -11.52 -15.60
C LEU A 496 -5.43 -12.08 -15.07
N VAL A 497 -6.49 -11.25 -15.03
CA VAL A 497 -7.84 -11.68 -14.60
C VAL A 497 -8.39 -12.77 -15.53
N SER A 498 -8.24 -12.62 -16.86
CA SER A 498 -8.69 -13.61 -17.83
C SER A 498 -7.98 -14.95 -17.66
N ARG A 499 -6.69 -14.92 -17.36
CA ARG A 499 -5.88 -16.12 -17.14
C ARG A 499 -6.29 -16.85 -15.85
N LEU A 500 -6.58 -16.12 -14.77
CA LEU A 500 -7.12 -16.73 -13.55
C LEU A 500 -8.50 -17.34 -13.79
N LEU A 501 -9.37 -16.62 -14.50
CA LEU A 501 -10.70 -17.14 -14.85
C LEU A 501 -10.61 -18.42 -15.68
N GLU A 502 -9.69 -18.49 -16.64
CA GLU A 502 -9.44 -19.72 -17.44
C GLU A 502 -8.98 -20.90 -16.56
N LEU A 503 -8.10 -20.66 -15.58
CA LEU A 503 -7.64 -21.70 -14.65
C LEU A 503 -8.76 -22.16 -13.70
N ILE A 504 -9.67 -21.25 -13.31
CA ILE A 504 -10.86 -21.59 -12.52
C ILE A 504 -11.83 -22.42 -13.39
N ASP A 505 -12.11 -21.99 -14.63
CA ASP A 505 -13.01 -22.66 -15.56
C ASP A 505 -12.52 -24.06 -15.99
N SER A 506 -11.21 -24.24 -16.13
CA SER A 506 -10.59 -25.53 -16.44
C SER A 506 -10.55 -26.48 -15.23
N GLY A 507 -10.81 -25.98 -14.01
CA GLY A 507 -10.67 -26.72 -12.75
C GLY A 507 -9.22 -26.95 -12.34
N ASP A 508 -8.27 -26.25 -12.96
CA ASP A 508 -6.87 -26.29 -12.57
C ASP A 508 -6.61 -25.51 -11.26
N LEU A 509 -7.37 -24.42 -11.04
CA LEU A 509 -7.33 -23.61 -9.82
C LEU A 509 -8.66 -23.80 -9.06
N GLN A 510 -8.60 -24.48 -7.90
CA GLN A 510 -9.72 -24.64 -6.98
C GLN A 510 -9.28 -24.12 -5.60
N ALA A 511 -9.87 -23.02 -5.19
CA ALA A 511 -9.54 -22.35 -3.93
C ALA A 511 -10.74 -21.56 -3.45
N ASP A 512 -10.82 -21.24 -2.15
CA ASP A 512 -11.82 -20.33 -1.62
C ASP A 512 -11.51 -18.86 -1.98
N LEU A 513 -12.48 -17.99 -1.79
CA LEU A 513 -12.38 -16.57 -2.17
C LEU A 513 -11.18 -15.87 -1.52
N SER A 514 -10.97 -16.12 -0.22
CA SER A 514 -9.87 -15.47 0.53
C SER A 514 -8.50 -15.90 0.01
N THR A 515 -8.38 -17.15 -0.43
CA THR A 515 -7.21 -17.71 -1.07
C THR A 515 -6.98 -17.08 -2.46
N LEU A 516 -8.06 -16.94 -3.25
CA LEU A 516 -7.99 -16.32 -4.57
C LEU A 516 -7.60 -14.84 -4.49
N GLU A 517 -8.11 -14.10 -3.50
CA GLU A 517 -7.73 -12.71 -3.26
C GLU A 517 -6.23 -12.56 -2.95
N ARG A 518 -5.70 -13.38 -2.04
CA ARG A 518 -4.28 -13.38 -1.69
C ARG A 518 -3.39 -13.77 -2.87
N LEU A 519 -3.79 -14.79 -3.62
CA LEU A 519 -3.09 -15.19 -4.84
C LEU A 519 -3.11 -14.07 -5.89
N PHE A 520 -4.25 -13.44 -6.09
CA PHE A 520 -4.37 -12.32 -7.03
C PHE A 520 -3.47 -11.14 -6.64
N ALA A 521 -3.45 -10.78 -5.36
CA ALA A 521 -2.55 -9.73 -4.85
C ALA A 521 -1.05 -10.08 -5.06
N GLN A 522 -0.65 -11.34 -4.83
CA GLN A 522 0.71 -11.82 -5.10
C GLN A 522 1.06 -11.74 -6.60
N LEU A 523 0.13 -12.10 -7.46
CA LEU A 523 0.33 -12.04 -8.91
C LEU A 523 0.46 -10.61 -9.43
N ILE A 524 -0.35 -9.68 -8.91
CA ILE A 524 -0.22 -8.25 -9.21
C ILE A 524 1.16 -7.74 -8.77
N GLY A 525 1.61 -8.11 -7.56
CA GLY A 525 2.93 -7.71 -7.04
C GLY A 525 4.11 -8.26 -7.85
N GLY A 526 3.95 -9.42 -8.50
CA GLY A 526 4.97 -10.04 -9.36
C GLY A 526 4.89 -9.62 -10.84
N THR A 527 3.91 -8.81 -11.23
CA THR A 527 3.69 -8.44 -12.64
C THR A 527 4.20 -7.02 -12.90
N SER A 528 4.91 -6.84 -14.02
CA SER A 528 5.36 -5.54 -14.50
C SER A 528 4.84 -5.24 -15.91
N ILE A 529 4.69 -3.96 -16.21
CA ILE A 529 4.27 -3.41 -17.50
C ILE A 529 5.54 -3.02 -18.26
N PRO A 530 5.84 -3.64 -19.41
CA PRO A 530 7.00 -3.23 -20.20
C PRO A 530 6.75 -1.87 -20.85
N PHE A 531 7.75 -1.01 -20.85
CA PHE A 531 7.73 0.20 -21.67
C PHE A 531 8.02 -0.18 -23.12
N HIS A 532 7.22 0.33 -24.03
CA HIS A 532 7.40 0.17 -25.48
C HIS A 532 8.07 1.43 -26.02
N GLY A 533 9.17 1.29 -26.74
CA GLY A 533 9.91 2.41 -27.34
C GLY A 533 11.09 1.94 -28.18
N GLU A 534 11.79 2.87 -28.83
CA GLU A 534 13.01 2.57 -29.56
C GLU A 534 14.19 2.51 -28.56
N PRO A 535 14.73 1.33 -28.24
CA PRO A 535 15.63 1.11 -27.10
C PRO A 535 17.06 1.63 -27.30
N ILE A 536 17.36 2.35 -28.36
CA ILE A 536 18.70 2.81 -28.72
C ILE A 536 18.83 4.33 -28.55
N GLU A 537 17.76 5.10 -28.54
CA GLU A 537 17.79 6.55 -28.44
C GLU A 537 17.67 7.06 -27.00
N GLY A 538 18.33 8.20 -26.74
CA GLY A 538 18.27 8.90 -25.47
C GLY A 538 19.07 8.24 -24.34
N ILE A 539 18.93 8.82 -23.13
CA ILE A 539 19.57 8.33 -21.92
C ILE A 539 18.99 6.97 -21.54
N GLN A 540 19.85 6.05 -21.14
CA GLN A 540 19.46 4.69 -20.77
C GLN A 540 19.17 4.60 -19.26
N VAL A 541 17.91 4.36 -18.87
CA VAL A 541 17.50 4.11 -17.48
C VAL A 541 17.14 2.63 -17.34
N MET A 542 17.93 1.88 -16.56
CA MET A 542 17.82 0.42 -16.57
C MET A 542 18.22 -0.24 -15.25
N GLY A 543 17.76 -1.48 -15.06
CA GLY A 543 18.25 -2.35 -14.00
C GLY A 543 19.62 -2.94 -14.33
N VAL A 544 20.27 -3.55 -13.33
CA VAL A 544 21.61 -4.14 -13.50
C VAL A 544 21.62 -5.24 -14.57
N LEU A 545 20.59 -6.06 -14.63
CA LEU A 545 20.55 -7.21 -15.56
C LEU A 545 20.40 -6.79 -17.03
N GLU A 546 19.80 -5.64 -17.28
CA GLU A 546 19.64 -5.08 -18.63
C GLU A 546 20.93 -4.49 -19.20
N THR A 547 21.93 -4.19 -18.34
CA THR A 547 23.24 -3.65 -18.77
C THR A 547 24.15 -4.67 -19.44
N ARG A 548 23.74 -5.93 -19.49
CA ARG A 548 24.56 -7.01 -20.08
C ARG A 548 24.95 -6.69 -21.51
N ASN A 549 26.26 -6.84 -21.80
CA ASN A 549 26.86 -6.58 -23.11
C ASN A 549 26.84 -5.13 -23.60
N LEU A 550 26.35 -4.17 -22.77
CA LEU A 550 26.31 -2.76 -23.10
C LEU A 550 27.42 -2.00 -22.38
N ASP A 551 28.02 -1.04 -23.06
CA ASP A 551 29.09 -0.19 -22.54
C ASP A 551 28.63 1.27 -22.56
N PHE A 552 28.95 2.01 -21.50
CA PHE A 552 28.54 3.41 -21.32
C PHE A 552 29.77 4.28 -21.01
N GLU A 553 29.77 5.50 -21.49
CA GLU A 553 30.82 6.48 -21.19
C GLU A 553 30.56 7.17 -19.86
N HIS A 554 29.28 7.56 -19.63
CA HIS A 554 28.81 8.16 -18.39
C HIS A 554 27.89 7.19 -17.67
N LEU A 555 28.21 6.89 -16.42
CA LEU A 555 27.50 5.89 -15.64
C LEU A 555 27.14 6.43 -14.26
N LEU A 556 25.85 6.38 -13.95
CA LEU A 556 25.31 6.61 -12.61
C LEU A 556 24.66 5.33 -12.10
N ILE A 557 25.13 4.80 -10.97
CA ILE A 557 24.55 3.62 -10.32
C ILE A 557 23.85 4.06 -9.03
N LEU A 558 22.56 3.74 -8.91
CA LEU A 558 21.71 4.09 -7.77
C LEU A 558 21.47 2.89 -6.87
N SER A 559 21.33 3.13 -5.57
CA SER A 559 20.98 2.13 -4.54
C SER A 559 21.95 0.93 -4.51
N CYS A 560 23.27 1.20 -4.68
CA CYS A 560 24.32 0.19 -4.67
C CYS A 560 24.64 -0.25 -3.23
N ASN A 561 23.70 -0.97 -2.64
CA ASN A 561 23.77 -1.46 -1.27
C ASN A 561 23.87 -2.97 -1.20
N GLU A 562 24.32 -3.49 -0.07
CA GLU A 562 24.28 -4.91 0.21
C GLU A 562 22.82 -5.42 0.19
N GLY A 563 22.60 -6.56 -0.48
CA GLY A 563 21.24 -7.08 -0.72
C GLY A 563 20.62 -6.64 -2.06
N ASN A 564 21.03 -5.49 -2.61
CA ASN A 564 20.67 -5.05 -3.96
C ASN A 564 21.78 -5.41 -4.97
N MET A 565 23.03 -5.26 -4.55
CA MET A 565 24.22 -5.55 -5.34
C MET A 565 25.29 -6.20 -4.43
N PRO A 566 25.34 -7.52 -4.34
CA PRO A 566 24.58 -8.56 -5.04
C PRO A 566 23.15 -8.74 -4.52
N LYS A 567 22.20 -9.09 -5.41
CA LYS A 567 20.83 -9.43 -5.08
C LYS A 567 20.66 -10.95 -4.93
N GLY A 568 19.74 -11.38 -4.05
CA GLY A 568 19.36 -12.80 -3.91
C GLY A 568 20.41 -13.69 -3.26
N VAL A 569 21.37 -13.12 -2.53
CA VAL A 569 22.41 -13.87 -1.80
C VAL A 569 21.80 -14.68 -0.65
N ASN A 570 20.69 -14.22 -0.08
CA ASN A 570 19.96 -14.84 1.03
C ASN A 570 18.72 -15.62 0.59
N ASP A 571 18.59 -15.95 -0.70
CA ASP A 571 17.43 -16.71 -1.19
C ASP A 571 17.37 -18.08 -0.53
N ALA A 572 16.20 -18.43 0.01
CA ALA A 572 15.93 -19.74 0.55
C ALA A 572 15.96 -20.83 -0.53
N SER A 573 16.28 -22.05 -0.17
CA SER A 573 16.24 -23.24 -1.02
C SER A 573 15.90 -24.45 -0.17
N PHE A 574 15.16 -25.41 -0.72
CA PHE A 574 14.93 -26.71 -0.07
C PHE A 574 16.17 -27.60 -0.12
N ILE A 575 17.12 -27.35 -1.03
CA ILE A 575 18.34 -28.12 -1.15
C ILE A 575 19.44 -27.43 -0.35
N PRO A 576 19.96 -28.03 0.73
CA PRO A 576 21.03 -27.44 1.55
C PRO A 576 22.30 -27.12 0.75
N TYR A 577 23.02 -26.06 1.17
CA TYR A 577 24.26 -25.61 0.52
C TYR A 577 25.30 -26.73 0.30
N SER A 578 25.45 -27.62 1.29
CA SER A 578 26.39 -28.77 1.20
C SER A 578 26.05 -29.72 0.06
N ILE A 579 24.73 -30.02 -0.12
CA ILE A 579 24.26 -30.85 -1.23
C ILE A 579 24.40 -30.09 -2.55
N ARG A 580 24.03 -28.82 -2.61
CA ARG A 580 24.22 -27.99 -3.80
C ARG A 580 25.66 -28.01 -4.28
N LYS A 581 26.60 -27.83 -3.36
CA LYS A 581 28.03 -27.88 -3.67
C LYS A 581 28.53 -29.27 -4.12
N ALA A 582 28.03 -30.36 -3.49
CA ALA A 582 28.41 -31.72 -3.82
C ALA A 582 27.92 -32.17 -5.20
N TYR A 583 26.82 -31.62 -5.69
CA TYR A 583 26.21 -31.95 -6.99
C TYR A 583 26.39 -30.85 -8.04
N ASP A 584 27.27 -29.86 -7.78
CA ASP A 584 27.56 -28.71 -8.65
C ASP A 584 26.27 -27.93 -9.07
N LEU A 585 25.33 -27.81 -8.16
CA LEU A 585 24.16 -26.93 -8.32
C LEU A 585 24.55 -25.47 -8.08
N THR A 586 23.70 -24.55 -8.49
CA THR A 586 23.94 -23.11 -8.27
C THR A 586 23.98 -22.80 -6.77
N THR A 587 25.12 -22.26 -6.29
CA THR A 587 25.35 -21.86 -4.90
C THR A 587 25.28 -20.34 -4.74
N VAL A 588 25.27 -19.86 -3.50
CA VAL A 588 25.39 -18.43 -3.17
C VAL A 588 26.69 -17.85 -3.75
N ASP A 589 27.79 -18.59 -3.69
CA ASP A 589 29.07 -18.14 -4.24
C ASP A 589 29.00 -17.91 -5.75
N HIS A 590 28.26 -18.75 -6.48
CA HIS A 590 27.99 -18.56 -7.90
C HIS A 590 27.19 -17.27 -8.15
N LYS A 591 26.16 -16.99 -7.34
CA LYS A 591 25.39 -15.75 -7.45
C LYS A 591 26.26 -14.51 -7.19
N VAL A 592 27.10 -14.55 -6.16
CA VAL A 592 28.03 -13.45 -5.87
C VAL A 592 28.96 -13.21 -7.04
N ALA A 593 29.57 -14.28 -7.62
CA ALA A 593 30.45 -14.18 -8.76
C ALA A 593 29.78 -13.59 -10.02
N ILE A 594 28.52 -13.94 -10.27
CA ILE A 594 27.71 -13.37 -11.37
C ILE A 594 27.53 -11.86 -11.18
N TYR A 595 27.13 -11.41 -9.97
CA TYR A 595 26.93 -9.99 -9.69
C TYR A 595 28.25 -9.21 -9.64
N ALA A 596 29.35 -9.82 -9.15
CA ALA A 596 30.67 -9.25 -9.23
C ALA A 596 31.10 -8.99 -10.70
N TYR A 597 30.84 -9.96 -11.58
CA TYR A 597 31.11 -9.78 -13.01
C TYR A 597 30.28 -8.63 -13.60
N TYR A 598 28.96 -8.54 -13.30
CA TYR A 598 28.13 -7.45 -13.82
C TYR A 598 28.62 -6.09 -13.33
N PHE A 599 29.00 -5.98 -12.06
CA PHE A 599 29.55 -4.75 -11.49
C PHE A 599 30.86 -4.33 -12.18
N TYR A 600 31.88 -5.18 -12.20
CA TYR A 600 33.17 -4.84 -12.77
C TYR A 600 33.16 -4.69 -14.29
N ARG A 601 32.36 -5.49 -14.98
CA ARG A 601 32.17 -5.41 -16.41
C ARG A 601 31.52 -4.07 -16.80
N LEU A 602 30.54 -3.59 -16.05
CA LEU A 602 29.88 -2.32 -16.28
C LEU A 602 30.83 -1.13 -16.16
N LEU A 603 31.77 -1.19 -15.22
CA LEU A 603 32.77 -0.13 -14.99
C LEU A 603 33.93 -0.13 -16.00
N GLN A 604 34.25 -1.26 -16.61
CA GLN A 604 35.55 -1.46 -17.31
C GLN A 604 35.80 -0.50 -18.49
N ARG A 605 34.78 0.01 -19.18
CA ARG A 605 34.90 0.93 -20.33
C ARG A 605 34.34 2.31 -20.07
N SER A 606 33.83 2.58 -18.90
CA SER A 606 33.27 3.89 -18.54
C SER A 606 34.38 4.90 -18.25
N ALA A 607 34.17 6.16 -18.61
CA ALA A 607 35.09 7.26 -18.34
C ALA A 607 34.74 8.02 -17.06
N ASP A 608 33.44 8.21 -16.80
CA ASP A 608 32.88 8.97 -15.67
C ASP A 608 31.83 8.13 -14.97
N VAL A 609 32.10 7.74 -13.72
CA VAL A 609 31.28 6.82 -12.93
C VAL A 609 30.92 7.46 -11.61
N THR A 610 29.64 7.48 -11.30
CA THR A 610 29.15 7.84 -9.98
C THR A 610 28.32 6.68 -9.41
N ILE A 611 28.66 6.23 -8.19
CA ILE A 611 27.98 5.13 -7.50
C ILE A 611 27.38 5.68 -6.22
N ILE A 612 26.07 5.53 -6.05
CA ILE A 612 25.34 6.02 -4.89
C ILE A 612 24.89 4.83 -4.04
N SER A 613 25.13 4.94 -2.74
CA SER A 613 24.61 4.02 -1.73
C SER A 613 23.67 4.75 -0.78
N SER A 614 22.58 4.10 -0.40
CA SER A 614 21.68 4.57 0.66
C SER A 614 22.31 4.33 2.04
N THR A 615 22.21 5.30 2.95
CA THR A 615 22.71 5.15 4.33
C THR A 615 21.65 4.63 5.29
N VAL A 616 20.37 4.79 4.92
CA VAL A 616 19.20 4.41 5.73
C VAL A 616 18.22 3.62 4.86
N LYS A 617 17.70 2.53 5.40
CA LYS A 617 16.60 1.75 4.84
C LYS A 617 15.28 2.16 5.49
N ASP A 618 14.17 1.70 4.95
CA ASP A 618 12.83 1.91 5.52
C ASP A 618 12.80 1.71 7.05
N ALA A 619 12.07 2.57 7.75
CA ALA A 619 11.99 2.61 9.22
C ALA A 619 13.30 2.97 9.96
N GLY A 620 14.26 3.63 9.31
CA GLY A 620 15.48 4.13 9.96
C GLY A 620 16.55 3.10 10.25
N THR A 621 16.47 1.89 9.65
CA THR A 621 17.50 0.85 9.79
C THR A 621 18.73 1.23 8.98
N PRO A 622 19.98 1.16 9.53
CA PRO A 622 21.20 1.41 8.78
C PRO A 622 21.32 0.45 7.59
N CYS A 623 21.80 0.95 6.45
CA CYS A 623 22.00 0.16 5.25
C CYS A 623 23.49 0.11 4.91
N GLU A 624 24.00 -1.09 4.62
CA GLU A 624 25.42 -1.28 4.28
C GLU A 624 25.65 -1.01 2.78
N LYS A 625 26.84 -0.44 2.47
CA LYS A 625 27.31 -0.32 1.09
C LYS A 625 27.57 -1.70 0.50
N SER A 626 27.39 -1.82 -0.80
CA SER A 626 27.76 -3.05 -1.52
C SER A 626 29.20 -3.44 -1.25
N ARG A 627 29.43 -4.75 -1.01
CA ARG A 627 30.77 -5.31 -0.85
C ARG A 627 31.68 -5.00 -2.05
N PHE A 628 31.14 -4.90 -3.26
CA PHE A 628 31.89 -4.58 -4.46
C PHE A 628 32.40 -3.14 -4.48
N MET A 629 31.66 -2.18 -3.89
CA MET A 629 32.17 -0.82 -3.69
C MET A 629 33.39 -0.83 -2.73
N THR A 630 33.30 -1.57 -1.65
CA THR A 630 34.38 -1.71 -0.66
C THR A 630 35.60 -2.40 -1.26
N GLN A 631 35.38 -3.47 -2.02
CA GLN A 631 36.46 -4.20 -2.73
C GLN A 631 37.14 -3.28 -3.75
N LEU A 632 36.38 -2.55 -4.57
CA LEU A 632 36.96 -1.60 -5.53
C LEU A 632 37.78 -0.51 -4.83
N MET A 633 37.37 -0.01 -3.69
CA MET A 633 38.06 1.00 -2.91
C MET A 633 39.41 0.49 -2.37
N VAL A 634 39.47 -0.78 -1.92
CA VAL A 634 40.67 -1.39 -1.32
C VAL A 634 41.62 -1.90 -2.37
N GLU A 635 41.15 -2.54 -3.45
CA GLU A 635 41.94 -3.30 -4.37
C GLU A 635 42.35 -2.57 -5.66
N SER A 636 41.55 -1.58 -6.12
CA SER A 636 41.73 -0.98 -7.46
C SER A 636 42.94 -0.04 -7.58
N GLY A 637 43.35 0.62 -6.49
CA GLY A 637 44.32 1.70 -6.51
C GLY A 637 43.88 2.93 -7.34
N ILE A 638 42.60 3.05 -7.63
CA ILE A 638 41.99 4.22 -8.28
C ILE A 638 41.70 5.27 -7.20
N ASP A 639 41.94 6.55 -7.52
CA ASP A 639 41.54 7.65 -6.65
C ASP A 639 40.04 7.86 -6.75
N ILE A 640 39.32 7.54 -5.67
CA ILE A 640 37.85 7.59 -5.58
C ILE A 640 37.43 8.81 -4.79
N ARG A 641 36.67 9.71 -5.42
CA ARG A 641 36.12 10.87 -4.76
C ARG A 641 34.92 10.45 -3.90
N HIS A 642 34.87 10.89 -2.64
CA HIS A 642 33.74 10.65 -1.72
C HIS A 642 32.94 11.92 -1.53
N ILE A 643 31.61 11.81 -1.65
CA ILE A 643 30.65 12.90 -1.38
C ILE A 643 29.51 12.37 -0.52
N SER A 644 29.00 13.21 0.35
CA SER A 644 27.78 12.92 1.11
C SER A 644 26.66 13.86 0.63
N LEU A 645 25.56 13.26 0.21
CA LEU A 645 24.36 13.97 -0.25
C LEU A 645 23.45 14.19 0.94
N SER A 646 23.19 15.42 1.27
CA SER A 646 22.16 15.78 2.26
C SER A 646 21.05 16.54 1.55
N ALA A 647 19.79 16.13 1.76
CA ALA A 647 18.70 17.04 1.55
C ALA A 647 18.96 18.23 2.50
N ARG A 648 19.57 19.32 1.98
CA ARG A 648 19.45 20.59 2.69
C ARG A 648 17.94 20.90 2.65
N HIS A 649 17.26 20.54 3.74
CA HIS A 649 16.24 21.45 4.18
C HIS A 649 17.00 22.80 4.37
N ALA A 650 16.91 23.71 3.42
CA ALA A 650 16.83 25.07 3.85
C ALA A 650 15.87 24.96 5.04
N ALA A 651 16.35 25.26 6.24
CA ALA A 651 15.45 25.62 7.29
C ALA A 651 14.71 26.85 6.72
N THR A 652 13.74 26.60 5.85
CA THR A 652 12.59 27.44 5.79
C THR A 652 12.13 27.32 7.22
N SER A 653 12.47 28.36 8.02
CA SER A 653 11.63 28.66 9.15
C SER A 653 10.23 28.64 8.52
N PHE A 654 9.54 27.51 8.66
CA PHE A 654 8.12 27.48 8.42
C PHE A 654 7.62 28.53 9.37
N THR A 655 7.38 29.73 8.84
CA THR A 655 6.70 30.76 9.58
C THR A 655 5.36 30.11 9.83
N ARG A 656 5.20 29.60 11.06
CA ARG A 656 3.95 29.11 11.60
C ARG A 656 2.92 30.15 11.12
N HIS A 657 1.93 29.73 10.32
CA HIS A 657 0.84 30.62 9.99
C HIS A 657 0.09 30.90 11.28
N ALA A 658 0.64 31.88 12.04
CA ALA A 658 0.15 32.21 13.38
C ALA A 658 -1.25 32.82 13.31
N CYS A 659 -1.65 33.36 12.15
CA CYS A 659 -2.96 33.98 11.96
C CYS A 659 -3.35 34.07 10.47
N ILE A 660 -4.65 34.14 10.22
CA ILE A 660 -5.26 34.43 8.92
C ILE A 660 -6.00 35.75 9.03
N GLU A 661 -5.57 36.74 8.24
CA GLU A 661 -6.22 38.05 8.15
C GLU A 661 -7.64 37.91 7.59
N LYS A 662 -8.59 38.65 8.14
CA LYS A 662 -9.97 38.69 7.65
C LYS A 662 -10.08 39.56 6.40
N THR A 663 -9.75 38.97 5.25
CA THR A 663 -9.91 39.68 3.95
C THR A 663 -11.38 40.00 3.65
N PRO A 664 -11.66 40.90 2.70
CA PRO A 664 -13.04 41.22 2.30
C PRO A 664 -13.85 39.97 1.90
N GLU A 665 -13.21 38.99 1.25
CA GLU A 665 -13.83 37.72 0.82
C GLU A 665 -14.23 36.87 2.04
N ILE A 666 -13.35 36.76 3.03
CA ILE A 666 -13.63 36.06 4.30
C ILE A 666 -14.75 36.75 5.08
N MET A 667 -14.78 38.10 5.03
CA MET A 667 -15.86 38.86 5.67
C MET A 667 -17.22 38.67 4.97
N GLU A 668 -17.23 38.51 3.65
CA GLU A 668 -18.47 38.16 2.93
C GLU A 668 -18.95 36.76 3.31
N GLU A 669 -18.04 35.80 3.39
CA GLU A 669 -18.39 34.43 3.81
C GLU A 669 -18.92 34.41 5.26
N LEU A 670 -18.29 35.15 6.18
CA LEU A 670 -18.78 35.32 7.55
C LEU A 670 -20.23 35.88 7.61
N LYS A 671 -20.62 36.75 6.71
CA LYS A 671 -21.98 37.31 6.64
C LYS A 671 -23.02 36.28 6.22
N THR A 672 -22.60 35.21 5.51
CA THR A 672 -23.49 34.11 5.14
C THR A 672 -23.93 33.27 6.36
N ILE A 673 -23.10 33.28 7.43
CA ILE A 673 -23.40 32.54 8.67
C ILE A 673 -24.54 33.24 9.42
N SER A 674 -25.73 32.79 9.21
CA SER A 674 -26.93 33.29 9.91
C SER A 674 -27.22 32.59 11.23
N TYR A 675 -26.50 31.50 11.55
CA TYR A 675 -26.68 30.67 12.74
C TYR A 675 -25.38 30.17 13.30
N LEU A 676 -25.12 30.36 14.59
CA LEU A 676 -23.97 29.84 15.32
C LEU A 676 -24.43 28.83 16.39
N SER A 677 -23.97 27.59 16.27
CA SER A 677 -24.13 26.56 17.28
C SER A 677 -23.16 26.74 18.45
N PRO A 678 -23.46 26.26 19.66
CA PRO A 678 -22.50 26.23 20.77
C PRO A 678 -21.21 25.50 20.42
N THR A 679 -21.28 24.50 19.55
CA THR A 679 -20.09 23.77 19.04
C THR A 679 -19.20 24.69 18.19
N ALA A 680 -19.77 25.51 17.29
CA ALA A 680 -19.01 26.47 16.49
C ALA A 680 -18.34 27.54 17.37
N ILE A 681 -19.08 28.06 18.35
CA ILE A 681 -18.56 29.03 19.35
C ILE A 681 -17.43 28.39 20.16
N ASN A 682 -17.61 27.17 20.63
CA ASN A 682 -16.59 26.44 21.39
C ASN A 682 -15.34 26.16 20.55
N ARG A 683 -15.51 25.87 19.25
CA ARG A 683 -14.39 25.68 18.30
C ARG A 683 -13.57 26.96 18.16
N TYR A 684 -14.24 28.14 18.03
CA TYR A 684 -13.58 29.43 17.99
C TYR A 684 -12.78 29.72 19.28
N LEU A 685 -13.37 29.47 20.45
CA LEU A 685 -12.70 29.64 21.75
C LEU A 685 -11.55 28.67 21.96
N THR A 686 -11.58 27.51 21.35
CA THR A 686 -10.52 26.50 21.44
C THR A 686 -9.34 26.86 20.55
N CYS A 687 -9.60 27.14 19.28
CA CYS A 687 -8.63 27.61 18.29
C CYS A 687 -9.38 28.33 17.15
N GLN A 688 -9.05 29.61 16.92
CA GLN A 688 -9.72 30.41 15.90
C GLN A 688 -9.42 29.89 14.48
N LEU A 689 -8.21 29.36 14.23
CA LEU A 689 -7.90 28.72 12.94
C LEU A 689 -8.75 27.46 12.69
N THR A 690 -9.01 26.67 13.73
CA THR A 690 -9.90 25.50 13.58
C THR A 690 -11.33 25.93 13.22
N PHE A 691 -11.81 27.04 13.79
CA PHE A 691 -13.10 27.61 13.41
C PHE A 691 -13.08 28.07 11.94
N TYR A 692 -12.03 28.77 11.52
CA TYR A 692 -11.87 29.21 10.14
C TYR A 692 -11.87 28.03 9.16
N TYR A 693 -11.01 27.04 9.37
CA TYR A 693 -10.93 25.90 8.45
C TYR A 693 -12.23 25.12 8.35
N ASN A 694 -12.88 24.85 9.47
CA ASN A 694 -14.10 24.03 9.48
C ASN A 694 -15.35 24.80 9.04
N ASN A 695 -15.55 26.02 9.54
CA ASN A 695 -16.81 26.75 9.38
C ASN A 695 -16.84 27.74 8.21
N LEU A 696 -15.68 28.19 7.72
CA LEU A 696 -15.56 29.18 6.63
C LEU A 696 -14.89 28.55 5.39
N ALA A 697 -13.76 27.89 5.55
CA ALA A 697 -13.09 27.22 4.45
C ALA A 697 -13.71 25.84 4.09
N HIS A 698 -14.66 25.36 4.88
CA HIS A 698 -15.35 24.07 4.72
C HIS A 698 -14.42 22.89 4.57
N ILE A 699 -13.23 22.96 5.18
CA ILE A 699 -12.28 21.86 5.26
C ILE A 699 -12.70 20.98 6.42
N HIS A 700 -13.29 19.84 6.12
CA HIS A 700 -13.72 18.88 7.14
C HIS A 700 -12.64 17.83 7.37
N GLU A 701 -12.55 17.37 8.61
CA GLU A 701 -11.73 16.21 8.97
C GLU A 701 -12.22 14.99 8.19
N TYR A 702 -11.30 14.32 7.53
CA TYR A 702 -11.59 13.03 6.90
C TYR A 702 -11.54 12.00 8.03
N ASP A 703 -12.66 11.39 8.35
CA ASP A 703 -12.69 10.26 9.29
C ASP A 703 -12.03 9.04 8.60
N ASP A 704 -10.73 8.85 8.89
CA ASP A 704 -9.96 7.67 8.49
C ASP A 704 -10.31 6.41 9.30
N ASP A 705 -11.31 6.47 10.17
CA ASP A 705 -11.79 5.30 10.92
C ASP A 705 -12.53 4.32 9.98
N GLU A 706 -11.73 3.68 9.12
CA GLU A 706 -12.17 2.61 8.21
C GLU A 706 -12.80 1.40 8.93
N GLN A 707 -12.76 1.34 10.25
CA GLN A 707 -13.22 0.19 11.03
C GLN A 707 -14.43 0.44 11.93
N ALA A 708 -14.80 1.67 12.21
CA ALA A 708 -15.94 1.96 13.08
C ALA A 708 -17.19 2.30 12.26
N GLU A 709 -17.97 1.29 11.91
CA GLU A 709 -19.33 1.48 11.40
C GLU A 709 -20.25 2.25 12.39
N LEU A 710 -19.75 2.51 13.59
CA LEU A 710 -20.43 3.26 14.66
C LEU A 710 -19.42 4.22 15.31
N ASP A 711 -19.34 5.43 14.78
CA ASP A 711 -18.56 6.51 15.37
C ASP A 711 -19.18 7.03 16.69
N ASP A 712 -18.41 7.78 17.48
CA ASP A 712 -18.87 8.36 18.75
C ASP A 712 -20.11 9.24 18.59
N ARG A 713 -20.25 9.91 17.44
CA ARG A 713 -21.40 10.75 17.12
C ARG A 713 -22.66 9.91 16.90
N THR A 714 -22.57 8.86 16.09
CA THR A 714 -23.69 7.94 15.82
C THR A 714 -24.10 7.17 17.08
N PHE A 715 -23.10 6.75 17.89
CA PHE A 715 -23.35 6.17 19.22
C PHE A 715 -24.20 7.13 20.08
N GLY A 716 -23.81 8.41 20.15
CA GLY A 716 -24.57 9.42 20.87
C GLY A 716 -26.00 9.59 20.32
N LEU A 717 -26.17 9.68 18.99
CA LEU A 717 -27.48 9.81 18.35
C LEU A 717 -28.41 8.64 18.68
N ILE A 718 -27.90 7.41 18.64
CA ILE A 718 -28.65 6.20 18.96
C ILE A 718 -29.05 6.21 20.45
N PHE A 719 -28.15 6.60 21.35
CA PHE A 719 -28.42 6.74 22.77
C PHE A 719 -29.55 7.75 23.04
N HIS A 720 -29.47 8.97 22.47
CA HIS A 720 -30.46 10.03 22.62
C HIS A 720 -31.83 9.60 22.07
N ALA A 721 -31.87 9.01 20.87
CA ALA A 721 -33.13 8.53 20.28
C ALA A 721 -33.78 7.41 21.12
N ALA A 722 -32.97 6.50 21.66
CA ALA A 722 -33.49 5.45 22.54
C ALA A 722 -33.96 6.00 23.88
N ALA A 723 -33.25 6.97 24.47
CA ALA A 723 -33.67 7.65 25.72
C ALA A 723 -34.97 8.39 25.53
N GLU A 724 -35.09 9.17 24.45
CA GLU A 724 -36.35 9.86 24.07
C GLU A 724 -37.53 8.87 23.98
N SER A 725 -37.31 7.75 23.25
CA SER A 725 -38.33 6.72 23.05
C SER A 725 -38.77 6.06 24.38
N ILE A 726 -37.81 5.80 25.27
CA ILE A 726 -38.09 5.23 26.60
C ILE A 726 -38.89 6.20 27.45
N TYR A 727 -38.51 7.48 27.57
CA TYR A 727 -39.21 8.45 28.39
C TYR A 727 -40.63 8.75 27.86
N ASN A 728 -40.82 8.79 26.55
CA ASN A 728 -42.16 8.88 25.95
C ASN A 728 -43.06 7.68 26.33
N THR A 729 -42.48 6.51 26.55
CA THR A 729 -43.18 5.28 26.93
C THR A 729 -43.50 5.24 28.43
N ILE A 730 -42.54 5.59 29.30
CA ILE A 730 -42.75 5.52 30.76
C ILE A 730 -43.49 6.69 31.34
N ALA A 731 -43.51 7.84 30.65
CA ALA A 731 -44.12 9.08 31.10
C ALA A 731 -44.97 9.74 29.98
N PRO A 732 -46.03 9.11 29.47
CA PRO A 732 -46.85 9.67 28.38
C PRO A 732 -47.58 10.98 28.78
N THR A 733 -47.75 11.26 30.07
CA THR A 733 -48.30 12.52 30.62
C THR A 733 -47.21 13.48 31.08
N GLY A 734 -45.93 13.14 30.85
CA GLY A 734 -44.74 13.86 31.35
C GLY A 734 -44.31 13.49 32.77
N LEU A 735 -45.19 12.99 33.63
CA LEU A 735 -44.84 12.67 35.03
C LEU A 735 -44.09 11.35 35.14
N VAL A 736 -42.86 11.42 35.58
CA VAL A 736 -41.97 10.26 35.86
C VAL A 736 -42.10 9.88 37.34
N THR A 737 -42.41 8.60 37.58
CA THR A 737 -42.57 8.06 38.96
C THR A 737 -41.68 6.85 39.14
N THR A 738 -41.27 6.58 40.41
CA THR A 738 -40.51 5.38 40.79
C THR A 738 -41.15 4.10 40.31
N THR A 739 -42.48 4.01 40.43
CA THR A 739 -43.24 2.82 40.01
C THR A 739 -43.24 2.60 38.51
N ALA A 740 -43.23 3.68 37.71
CA ALA A 740 -43.18 3.61 36.25
C ALA A 740 -41.79 3.09 35.79
N ILE A 741 -40.71 3.64 36.36
CA ILE A 741 -39.37 3.19 36.09
C ILE A 741 -39.19 1.72 36.51
N ASP A 742 -39.58 1.34 37.72
CA ASP A 742 -39.43 -0.04 38.20
C ASP A 742 -40.20 -1.05 37.34
N ARG A 743 -41.42 -0.68 36.91
CA ARG A 743 -42.23 -1.51 36.03
C ARG A 743 -41.50 -1.73 34.70
N PHE A 744 -40.89 -0.68 34.13
CA PHE A 744 -40.18 -0.74 32.89
C PHE A 744 -38.90 -1.57 33.01
N LEU A 745 -38.08 -1.36 34.02
CA LEU A 745 -36.82 -2.08 34.26
C LEU A 745 -37.00 -3.59 34.52
N ARG A 746 -38.18 -4.00 35.11
CA ARG A 746 -38.52 -5.43 35.28
C ARG A 746 -38.78 -6.15 33.95
N GLN A 747 -39.03 -5.44 32.89
CA GLN A 747 -39.21 -6.02 31.56
C GLN A 747 -37.85 -6.14 30.88
N HIS A 748 -37.18 -7.31 31.06
CA HIS A 748 -35.79 -7.52 30.61
C HIS A 748 -35.48 -7.15 29.16
N HIS A 749 -36.50 -7.24 28.26
CA HIS A 749 -36.32 -6.94 26.85
C HIS A 749 -36.74 -5.51 26.45
N ALA A 750 -37.41 -4.75 27.34
CA ALA A 750 -37.96 -3.44 26.98
C ALA A 750 -36.87 -2.44 26.55
N VAL A 751 -35.79 -2.30 27.32
CA VAL A 751 -34.67 -1.40 26.96
C VAL A 751 -34.07 -1.78 25.61
N LEU A 752 -33.82 -3.08 25.40
CA LEU A 752 -33.25 -3.57 24.13
C LEU A 752 -34.14 -3.31 22.93
N GLN A 753 -35.46 -3.38 23.09
CA GLN A 753 -36.39 -3.06 22.00
C GLN A 753 -36.31 -1.59 21.59
N HIS A 754 -36.19 -0.66 22.54
CA HIS A 754 -36.00 0.76 22.24
C HIS A 754 -34.64 1.04 21.60
N VAL A 755 -33.59 0.35 22.05
CA VAL A 755 -32.26 0.42 21.42
C VAL A 755 -32.31 -0.12 20.00
N ASP A 756 -32.94 -1.28 19.75
CA ASP A 756 -33.10 -1.86 18.41
C ASP A 756 -33.88 -0.91 17.48
N HIS A 757 -34.92 -0.24 18.02
CA HIS A 757 -35.68 0.77 17.28
C HIS A 757 -34.82 1.98 16.91
N ALA A 758 -33.98 2.46 17.84
CA ALA A 758 -33.06 3.56 17.59
C ALA A 758 -31.96 3.17 16.58
N PHE A 759 -31.38 1.98 16.66
CA PHE A 759 -30.48 1.46 15.64
C PHE A 759 -31.13 1.38 14.26
N ALA A 760 -32.36 0.84 14.19
CA ALA A 760 -33.11 0.76 12.94
C ALA A 760 -33.31 2.13 12.30
N LYS A 761 -33.65 3.13 13.12
CA LYS A 761 -33.92 4.50 12.69
C LYS A 761 -32.63 5.27 12.35
N GLU A 762 -31.63 5.27 13.25
CA GLU A 762 -30.47 6.18 13.15
C GLU A 762 -29.32 5.59 12.35
N LEU A 763 -29.05 4.28 12.43
CA LEU A 763 -27.97 3.63 11.70
C LEU A 763 -28.45 2.97 10.40
N PHE A 764 -29.45 2.07 10.49
CA PHE A 764 -29.88 1.26 9.35
C PHE A 764 -30.87 1.95 8.42
N LYS A 765 -31.51 3.06 8.86
CA LYS A 765 -32.56 3.78 8.13
C LYS A 765 -33.65 2.86 7.59
N ILE A 766 -34.06 1.88 8.40
CA ILE A 766 -35.12 0.93 8.08
C ILE A 766 -36.36 1.18 8.97
N ASP A 767 -37.54 0.79 8.48
CA ASP A 767 -38.78 0.80 9.30
C ASP A 767 -38.72 -0.34 10.32
N PRO A 768 -38.58 -0.05 11.63
CA PRO A 768 -38.41 -1.06 12.66
C PRO A 768 -39.65 -1.93 12.87
N THR A 769 -40.79 -1.54 12.32
CA THR A 769 -42.05 -2.32 12.39
C THR A 769 -42.08 -3.44 11.35
N LYS A 770 -41.34 -3.28 10.27
CA LYS A 770 -41.29 -4.23 9.14
C LYS A 770 -40.02 -5.09 9.11
N HIS A 771 -38.90 -4.55 9.58
CA HIS A 771 -37.62 -5.18 9.50
C HIS A 771 -36.86 -5.12 10.83
N LYS A 772 -36.27 -6.23 11.26
CA LYS A 772 -35.37 -6.24 12.42
C LYS A 772 -33.95 -5.87 11.98
N PRO A 773 -33.22 -5.06 12.78
CA PRO A 773 -31.82 -4.82 12.52
C PRO A 773 -30.99 -6.11 12.58
N GLU A 774 -30.12 -6.30 11.61
CA GLU A 774 -29.10 -7.35 11.64
C GLU A 774 -27.76 -6.72 12.02
N TYR A 775 -27.17 -7.18 13.10
CA TYR A 775 -25.98 -6.60 13.72
C TYR A 775 -24.72 -7.38 13.35
N ASN A 776 -23.62 -6.68 13.11
CA ASN A 776 -22.28 -7.28 13.16
C ASN A 776 -21.79 -7.38 14.62
N GLY A 777 -20.61 -8.00 14.83
CA GLY A 777 -20.05 -8.23 16.16
C GLY A 777 -19.86 -6.94 16.97
N LEU A 778 -19.33 -5.87 16.35
CA LEU A 778 -19.10 -4.58 17.02
C LEU A 778 -20.40 -3.87 17.35
N GLN A 779 -21.37 -3.90 16.44
CA GLN A 779 -22.69 -3.33 16.65
C GLN A 779 -23.46 -4.03 17.80
N LEU A 780 -23.29 -5.36 17.95
CA LEU A 780 -23.85 -6.12 19.09
C LEU A 780 -23.25 -5.66 20.43
N ILE A 781 -21.94 -5.40 20.47
CA ILE A 781 -21.27 -4.87 21.67
C ILE A 781 -21.83 -3.48 21.99
N ASN A 782 -21.86 -2.58 21.03
CA ASN A 782 -22.36 -1.21 21.21
C ASN A 782 -23.84 -1.21 21.63
N ARG A 783 -24.66 -2.09 21.06
CA ARG A 783 -26.05 -2.31 21.46
C ARG A 783 -26.18 -2.66 22.94
N ALA A 784 -25.35 -3.57 23.41
CA ALA A 784 -25.33 -3.96 24.83
C ALA A 784 -24.87 -2.79 25.72
N VAL A 785 -23.81 -2.07 25.35
CA VAL A 785 -23.31 -0.90 26.09
C VAL A 785 -24.36 0.21 26.18
N ILE A 786 -25.04 0.55 25.06
CA ILE A 786 -26.10 1.56 25.06
C ILE A 786 -27.26 1.12 25.97
N ALA A 787 -27.64 -0.16 25.95
CA ALA A 787 -28.72 -0.66 26.83
C ALA A 787 -28.32 -0.56 28.32
N ASP A 788 -27.06 -0.82 28.66
CA ASP A 788 -26.57 -0.67 30.06
C ASP A 788 -26.49 0.80 30.47
N TYR A 789 -26.09 1.69 29.57
CA TYR A 789 -26.13 3.14 29.83
C TYR A 789 -27.55 3.65 30.09
N LEU A 790 -28.54 3.19 29.32
CA LEU A 790 -29.95 3.55 29.53
C LEU A 790 -30.49 2.99 30.84
N ARG A 791 -30.13 1.79 31.27
CA ARG A 791 -30.49 1.25 32.60
C ARG A 791 -29.85 2.08 33.71
N SER A 792 -28.61 2.50 33.57
CA SER A 792 -27.92 3.36 34.51
C SER A 792 -28.59 4.73 34.61
N LEU A 793 -28.98 5.32 33.49
CA LEU A 793 -29.74 6.58 33.43
C LEU A 793 -31.06 6.47 34.19
N LEU A 794 -31.86 5.43 33.90
CA LEU A 794 -33.15 5.19 34.56
C LEU A 794 -33.00 4.94 36.06
N THR A 795 -31.91 4.25 36.47
CA THR A 795 -31.65 4.00 37.89
C THR A 795 -31.30 5.30 38.62
N ALA A 796 -30.51 6.16 38.02
CA ALA A 796 -30.18 7.49 38.57
C ALA A 796 -31.40 8.38 38.67
N ASP A 797 -32.23 8.38 37.63
CA ASP A 797 -33.46 9.18 37.64
C ASP A 797 -34.51 8.68 38.65
N LYS A 798 -34.52 7.38 39.00
CA LYS A 798 -35.40 6.81 40.02
C LYS A 798 -35.20 7.50 41.37
N GLU A 799 -33.98 7.89 41.72
CA GLU A 799 -33.66 8.59 42.97
C GLU A 799 -34.23 10.01 43.01
N ASN A 800 -34.38 10.62 41.85
CA ASN A 800 -34.89 11.98 41.66
C ASN A 800 -36.41 12.06 41.49
N THR A 801 -37.10 10.94 41.46
CA THR A 801 -38.59 10.92 41.29
C THR A 801 -39.32 11.44 42.54
N PRO A 802 -40.54 12.03 42.39
CA PRO A 802 -41.19 12.34 41.11
C PRO A 802 -40.68 13.61 40.43
N PHE A 803 -40.62 13.62 39.10
CA PHE A 803 -40.37 14.84 38.31
C PHE A 803 -41.19 14.82 37.03
N THR A 804 -41.36 16.00 36.40
CA THR A 804 -42.17 16.13 35.19
C THR A 804 -41.25 16.48 34.03
N ILE A 805 -41.26 15.67 32.95
CA ILE A 805 -40.59 15.99 31.69
C ILE A 805 -41.44 17.03 30.94
N CYS A 806 -40.86 18.20 30.72
CA CYS A 806 -41.47 19.30 29.98
C CYS A 806 -41.14 19.26 28.49
N GLY A 807 -40.06 18.56 28.12
CA GLY A 807 -39.64 18.39 26.72
C GLY A 807 -38.47 17.44 26.58
N LEU A 808 -38.43 16.74 25.44
CA LEU A 808 -37.32 15.87 24.99
C LEU A 808 -36.88 16.35 23.61
N GLU A 809 -35.58 16.39 23.34
CA GLU A 809 -34.98 16.83 22.07
C GLU A 809 -35.58 18.17 21.56
N GLN A 810 -35.71 19.14 22.47
CA GLN A 810 -36.37 20.42 22.19
C GLN A 810 -35.42 21.44 21.58
N LYS A 811 -35.74 21.94 20.40
CA LYS A 811 -34.97 22.99 19.73
C LYS A 811 -35.24 24.35 20.40
N VAL A 812 -34.15 25.01 20.81
CA VAL A 812 -34.15 26.36 21.41
C VAL A 812 -33.22 27.29 20.63
N GLU A 813 -33.69 28.51 20.40
CA GLU A 813 -32.89 29.53 19.73
C GLU A 813 -33.20 30.93 20.23
N THR A 814 -32.24 31.83 20.14
CA THR A 814 -32.34 33.25 20.42
C THR A 814 -31.55 34.05 19.39
N THR A 815 -31.78 35.35 19.36
CA THR A 815 -31.04 36.27 18.49
C THR A 815 -30.15 37.18 19.29
N ILE A 816 -28.94 37.42 18.78
CA ILE A 816 -28.03 38.42 19.32
C ILE A 816 -27.69 39.44 18.22
N THR A 817 -27.89 40.73 18.53
CA THR A 817 -27.50 41.81 17.64
C THR A 817 -26.13 42.36 18.11
N ILE A 818 -25.20 42.45 17.20
CA ILE A 818 -23.88 43.09 17.40
C ILE A 818 -23.82 44.42 16.65
N ASN A 819 -22.99 45.38 17.11
CA ASN A 819 -22.81 46.69 16.54
C ASN A 819 -24.13 47.47 16.40
N GLU A 820 -25.03 47.38 17.39
CA GLU A 820 -26.35 47.99 17.39
C GLU A 820 -26.23 49.51 17.15
N GLY A 821 -27.00 50.01 16.15
CA GLY A 821 -26.98 51.43 15.78
C GLY A 821 -25.82 51.85 14.83
N GLN A 822 -24.94 50.92 14.40
CA GLN A 822 -23.93 51.19 13.41
C GLN A 822 -24.32 50.61 12.02
N PRO A 823 -23.72 51.10 10.93
CA PRO A 823 -23.94 50.54 9.58
C PRO A 823 -23.57 49.04 9.46
N THR A 824 -22.74 48.57 10.38
CA THR A 824 -22.29 47.15 10.48
C THR A 824 -23.16 46.32 11.43
N SER A 825 -24.35 46.78 11.82
CA SER A 825 -25.25 46.02 12.68
C SER A 825 -25.70 44.74 12.04
N GLN A 826 -25.51 43.60 12.74
CA GLN A 826 -25.85 42.28 12.26
C GLN A 826 -26.57 41.48 13.37
N THR A 827 -27.63 40.76 13.01
CA THR A 827 -28.38 39.90 13.94
C THR A 827 -28.10 38.44 13.60
N ILE A 828 -27.62 37.68 14.58
CA ILE A 828 -27.19 36.28 14.43
C ILE A 828 -28.08 35.42 15.34
N ARG A 829 -28.56 34.31 14.81
CA ARG A 829 -29.28 33.29 15.59
C ARG A 829 -28.28 32.39 16.29
N ILE A 830 -28.56 32.06 17.55
CA ILE A 830 -27.78 31.16 18.37
C ILE A 830 -28.73 30.21 19.08
N GLY A 831 -28.36 28.93 19.12
CA GLY A 831 -29.19 27.93 19.80
C GLY A 831 -28.72 26.51 19.57
N GLY A 832 -29.61 25.58 19.80
CA GLY A 832 -29.36 24.15 19.62
C GLY A 832 -30.53 23.31 20.10
N THR A 833 -30.27 22.05 20.40
CA THR A 833 -31.26 21.09 20.89
C THR A 833 -30.96 20.75 22.34
N ILE A 834 -31.97 20.85 23.21
CA ILE A 834 -31.93 20.41 24.60
C ILE A 834 -32.30 18.93 24.64
N ASP A 835 -31.47 18.07 25.21
CA ASP A 835 -31.75 16.64 25.31
C ASP A 835 -32.98 16.37 26.15
N ARG A 836 -33.06 16.98 27.36
CA ARG A 836 -34.21 16.85 28.24
C ARG A 836 -34.43 18.11 29.07
N LEU A 837 -35.71 18.47 29.23
CA LEU A 837 -36.19 19.58 30.03
C LEU A 837 -37.14 19.05 31.13
N ASP A 838 -36.73 19.18 32.38
CA ASP A 838 -37.45 18.65 33.54
C ASP A 838 -38.00 19.77 34.43
N ALA A 839 -39.14 19.57 35.04
CA ALA A 839 -39.61 20.30 36.22
C ALA A 839 -39.45 19.39 37.45
N VAL A 840 -38.60 19.81 38.38
CA VAL A 840 -38.26 19.06 39.61
C VAL A 840 -38.68 19.86 40.83
N THR A 841 -39.35 19.21 41.77
CA THR A 841 -39.72 19.84 43.04
C THR A 841 -38.68 19.46 44.09
N ASP A 842 -38.00 20.44 44.66
CA ASP A 842 -37.06 20.22 45.77
C ASP A 842 -37.79 19.63 46.99
N LYS A 843 -37.33 18.47 47.47
CA LYS A 843 -37.96 17.72 48.54
C LYS A 843 -37.89 18.43 49.91
N GLN A 844 -36.97 19.37 50.11
CA GLN A 844 -36.82 20.09 51.37
C GLN A 844 -37.54 21.42 51.38
N THR A 845 -37.52 22.16 50.28
CA THR A 845 -38.05 23.52 50.19
C THR A 845 -39.44 23.58 49.56
N GLY A 846 -39.89 22.53 48.86
CA GLY A 846 -41.14 22.48 48.08
C GLY A 846 -41.14 23.39 46.84
N HIS A 847 -40.02 24.05 46.49
CA HIS A 847 -39.93 24.90 45.33
C HIS A 847 -39.76 24.06 44.05
N GLU A 848 -40.55 24.39 43.04
CA GLU A 848 -40.44 23.81 41.67
C GLU A 848 -39.38 24.58 40.89
N THR A 849 -38.45 23.89 40.30
CA THR A 849 -37.40 24.42 39.45
C THR A 849 -37.37 23.68 38.14
N MET A 850 -37.08 24.39 37.06
CA MET A 850 -36.88 23.80 35.76
C MET A 850 -35.40 23.45 35.57
N ARG A 851 -35.12 22.24 35.03
CA ARG A 851 -33.75 21.76 34.84
C ARG A 851 -33.50 21.45 33.37
N VAL A 852 -32.49 22.10 32.78
CA VAL A 852 -32.02 21.81 31.43
C VAL A 852 -30.92 20.76 31.53
N VAL A 853 -31.23 19.56 31.07
CA VAL A 853 -30.33 18.41 31.18
C VAL A 853 -29.71 18.11 29.82
N ASP A 854 -28.39 18.01 29.80
CA ASP A 854 -27.60 17.62 28.67
C ASP A 854 -26.85 16.31 28.98
N TYR A 855 -26.97 15.27 28.13
CA TYR A 855 -26.39 13.96 28.36
C TYR A 855 -24.96 13.90 27.83
N LYS A 856 -24.08 13.27 28.59
CA LYS A 856 -22.70 13.01 28.17
C LYS A 856 -22.38 11.53 28.30
N THR A 857 -22.19 10.87 27.15
CA THR A 857 -21.82 9.44 27.08
C THR A 857 -20.33 9.20 27.29
N GLY A 858 -19.49 10.25 27.23
CA GLY A 858 -18.07 10.20 27.45
C GLY A 858 -17.68 10.02 28.93
N ARG A 859 -16.39 9.71 29.16
CA ARG A 859 -15.84 9.45 30.49
C ARG A 859 -15.84 10.72 31.37
N TYR A 860 -16.41 10.61 32.56
CA TYR A 860 -16.31 11.67 33.55
C TYR A 860 -14.92 11.77 34.16
N HIS A 861 -14.32 12.94 34.08
CA HIS A 861 -13.09 13.28 34.81
C HIS A 861 -13.44 14.30 35.90
N LYS A 862 -13.26 13.92 37.18
CA LYS A 862 -13.43 14.87 38.27
C LYS A 862 -12.39 15.97 38.14
N PRO A 863 -12.79 17.23 37.93
CA PRO A 863 -11.82 18.31 37.76
C PRO A 863 -11.06 18.56 39.10
N SER A 864 -9.74 18.79 38.99
CA SER A 864 -8.96 19.33 40.08
C SER A 864 -9.41 20.76 40.43
N ASN A 865 -9.05 21.27 41.60
CA ASN A 865 -9.43 22.63 42.02
C ASN A 865 -9.01 23.71 41.00
N ALA A 866 -7.90 23.52 40.29
CA ALA A 866 -7.44 24.44 39.25
C ALA A 866 -8.27 24.32 37.96
N GLU A 867 -8.86 23.15 37.66
CA GLU A 867 -9.65 22.88 36.49
C GLU A 867 -11.14 23.22 36.64
N GLN A 868 -11.61 23.52 37.88
CA GLN A 868 -12.99 23.90 38.15
C GLN A 868 -13.34 25.25 37.50
N ILE A 869 -14.52 25.33 36.91
CA ILE A 869 -15.09 26.58 36.41
C ILE A 869 -15.62 27.37 37.60
N ALA A 870 -14.89 28.43 37.95
CA ALA A 870 -15.22 29.24 39.13
C ALA A 870 -16.02 30.50 38.78
N THR A 871 -15.86 31.04 37.57
CA THR A 871 -16.50 32.27 37.12
C THR A 871 -17.05 32.13 35.69
N ILE A 872 -17.92 33.02 35.27
CA ILE A 872 -18.38 33.11 33.89
C ILE A 872 -17.21 33.38 32.94
N ASP A 873 -16.22 34.13 33.36
CA ASP A 873 -15.05 34.45 32.52
C ASP A 873 -14.22 33.21 32.20
N ASP A 874 -14.18 32.21 33.10
CA ASP A 874 -13.52 30.92 32.82
C ASP A 874 -14.09 30.18 31.60
N ILE A 875 -15.37 30.37 31.30
CA ILE A 875 -16.06 29.73 30.19
C ILE A 875 -15.61 30.31 28.84
N PHE A 876 -15.23 31.59 28.83
CA PHE A 876 -14.85 32.32 27.62
C PHE A 876 -13.31 32.47 27.47
N THR A 877 -12.54 31.83 28.31
CA THR A 877 -11.06 31.83 28.19
C THR A 877 -10.62 31.04 26.95
N THR A 878 -9.47 31.44 26.40
CA THR A 878 -8.82 30.86 25.22
C THR A 878 -7.44 30.33 25.55
N GLY A 879 -6.88 29.50 24.64
CA GLY A 879 -5.51 28.97 24.74
C GLY A 879 -5.27 28.06 25.96
N GLU A 880 -4.08 28.10 26.53
CA GLU A 880 -3.66 27.23 27.65
C GLU A 880 -4.52 27.39 28.92
N LYS A 881 -5.12 28.54 29.09
CA LYS A 881 -5.98 28.85 30.25
C LYS A 881 -7.39 28.27 30.12
N ARG A 882 -7.75 27.74 28.91
CA ARG A 882 -9.08 27.18 28.67
C ARG A 882 -9.26 25.84 29.37
N LYS A 883 -10.22 25.81 30.28
CA LYS A 883 -10.55 24.62 31.08
C LYS A 883 -11.29 23.57 30.23
N LYS A 884 -11.05 22.29 30.49
CA LYS A 884 -11.57 21.16 29.71
C LYS A 884 -13.11 21.15 29.62
N GLN A 885 -13.79 21.49 30.70
CA GLN A 885 -15.25 21.48 30.76
C GLN A 885 -15.92 22.77 30.30
N ALA A 886 -15.15 23.83 29.94
CA ALA A 886 -15.71 25.14 29.58
C ALA A 886 -16.71 25.08 28.42
N GLY A 887 -16.52 24.20 27.44
CA GLY A 887 -17.43 24.03 26.33
C GLY A 887 -18.79 23.45 26.72
N TYR A 888 -18.82 22.51 27.66
CA TYR A 888 -20.08 21.95 28.19
C TYR A 888 -20.83 22.98 29.00
N TYR A 889 -20.12 23.76 29.83
CA TYR A 889 -20.72 24.86 30.58
C TYR A 889 -21.31 25.92 29.65
N LEU A 890 -20.59 26.29 28.57
CA LEU A 890 -21.08 27.23 27.55
C LEU A 890 -22.43 26.77 26.98
N GLN A 891 -22.49 25.50 26.53
CA GLN A 891 -23.69 24.91 25.93
C GLN A 891 -24.86 24.89 26.87
N THR A 892 -24.69 24.31 28.07
CA THR A 892 -25.76 24.09 29.01
C THR A 892 -26.29 25.40 29.61
N LEU A 893 -25.42 26.36 29.90
CA LEU A 893 -25.82 27.69 30.37
C LEU A 893 -26.55 28.47 29.29
N LEU A 894 -26.09 28.44 28.04
CA LEU A 894 -26.75 29.08 26.92
C LEU A 894 -28.19 28.58 26.76
N TYR A 895 -28.35 27.25 26.76
CA TYR A 895 -29.71 26.66 26.66
C TYR A 895 -30.56 27.01 27.86
N SER A 896 -30.04 27.02 29.07
CA SER A 896 -30.76 27.39 30.28
C SER A 896 -31.22 28.86 30.25
N LEU A 897 -30.36 29.77 29.78
CA LEU A 897 -30.69 31.19 29.64
C LEU A 897 -31.73 31.46 28.54
N ILE A 898 -31.72 30.72 27.44
CA ILE A 898 -32.75 30.79 26.40
C ILE A 898 -34.06 30.29 26.96
N THR A 899 -34.03 29.16 27.70
CA THR A 899 -35.21 28.54 28.27
C THR A 899 -35.88 29.43 29.34
N SER A 900 -35.09 30.11 30.20
CA SER A 900 -35.61 30.95 31.28
C SER A 900 -36.54 32.04 30.79
N HIS A 901 -36.34 32.56 29.58
CA HIS A 901 -37.18 33.60 28.97
C HIS A 901 -38.13 33.12 27.87
N SER A 902 -38.18 31.82 27.65
CA SER A 902 -39.06 31.24 26.63
C SER A 902 -40.45 30.99 27.22
N SER A 903 -41.44 31.78 26.84
CA SER A 903 -42.86 31.52 27.21
C SER A 903 -43.35 30.17 26.71
N ARG A 904 -42.73 29.62 25.67
CA ARG A 904 -43.07 28.29 25.12
C ARG A 904 -42.52 27.17 25.99
N HIS A 905 -41.23 27.28 26.44
CA HIS A 905 -40.56 26.20 27.15
C HIS A 905 -40.61 26.36 28.68
N ASN A 906 -40.85 27.58 29.18
CA ASN A 906 -41.00 27.89 30.61
C ASN A 906 -42.24 28.78 30.84
N PRO A 907 -43.46 28.27 30.59
CA PRO A 907 -44.68 29.06 30.69
C PRO A 907 -45.01 29.50 32.13
N LYS A 908 -44.48 28.82 33.15
CA LYS A 908 -44.64 29.17 34.56
C LYS A 908 -43.57 30.13 35.10
N ALA A 909 -42.65 30.56 34.26
CA ALA A 909 -41.48 31.37 34.67
C ALA A 909 -40.74 30.83 35.90
N LEU A 910 -40.53 29.49 35.92
CA LEU A 910 -39.78 28.83 36.99
C LEU A 910 -38.28 29.19 36.91
N PRO A 911 -37.57 29.20 38.06
CA PRO A 911 -36.14 29.26 38.05
C PRO A 911 -35.54 28.13 37.23
N VAL A 912 -34.50 28.41 36.40
CA VAL A 912 -33.91 27.41 35.52
C VAL A 912 -32.51 27.07 35.98
N SER A 913 -32.23 25.77 36.18
CA SER A 913 -30.91 25.23 36.53
C SER A 913 -30.29 24.44 35.39
N PRO A 914 -28.97 24.66 35.07
CA PRO A 914 -28.25 23.88 34.08
C PRO A 914 -27.74 22.56 34.70
N ALA A 915 -27.87 21.47 33.98
CA ALA A 915 -27.41 20.15 34.42
C ALA A 915 -26.64 19.38 33.34
N LEU A 916 -25.53 18.77 33.72
CA LEU A 916 -24.78 17.84 32.89
C LEU A 916 -24.88 16.44 33.50
N LEU A 917 -25.41 15.48 32.76
CA LEU A 917 -25.55 14.11 33.24
C LEU A 917 -24.55 13.19 32.54
N TYR A 918 -23.46 12.82 33.24
CA TYR A 918 -22.49 11.83 32.75
C TYR A 918 -23.01 10.43 33.01
N ILE A 919 -23.40 9.73 31.94
CA ILE A 919 -24.05 8.42 32.00
C ILE A 919 -23.16 7.34 32.62
N GLN A 920 -21.85 7.41 32.39
CA GLN A 920 -20.88 6.45 32.98
C GLN A 920 -20.66 6.66 34.50
N HIS A 921 -21.14 7.75 35.07
CA HIS A 921 -20.88 8.13 36.47
C HIS A 921 -22.16 8.36 37.26
N THR A 922 -23.23 7.60 37.00
CA THR A 922 -24.52 7.70 37.69
C THR A 922 -24.55 7.05 39.07
N ALA A 923 -23.41 6.69 39.67
CA ALA A 923 -23.33 6.12 41.00
C ALA A 923 -23.57 7.22 42.06
N THR A 924 -24.45 6.93 42.92
CA THR A 924 -24.95 7.37 44.24
C THR A 924 -24.75 8.79 44.79
N ASP A 925 -23.72 9.57 44.45
CA ASP A 925 -23.43 10.89 45.02
C ASP A 925 -23.21 12.02 43.97
N TYR A 926 -23.61 11.82 42.72
CA TYR A 926 -23.38 12.79 41.70
C TYR A 926 -24.58 13.72 41.51
N ASP A 927 -24.42 15.01 41.87
CA ASP A 927 -25.39 16.06 41.51
C ASP A 927 -25.12 16.55 40.08
N PRO A 928 -26.07 16.35 39.12
CA PRO A 928 -25.87 16.78 37.75
C PRO A 928 -25.92 18.30 37.54
N VAL A 929 -26.43 19.08 38.53
CA VAL A 929 -26.53 20.54 38.44
C VAL A 929 -25.15 21.17 38.46
N LEU A 930 -24.88 22.09 37.52
CA LEU A 930 -23.62 22.77 37.42
C LEU A 930 -23.31 23.67 38.61
N ASN A 931 -22.01 23.77 38.93
CA ASN A 931 -21.49 24.67 39.97
C ASN A 931 -20.61 25.74 39.36
N LEU A 932 -20.64 26.96 39.86
CA LEU A 932 -19.59 27.98 39.64
C LEU A 932 -18.75 28.08 40.93
N GLY A 933 -17.53 27.53 40.87
CA GLY A 933 -16.74 27.33 42.06
C GLY A 933 -17.50 26.46 43.09
N PRO A 934 -17.69 26.93 44.32
CA PRO A 934 -18.45 26.19 45.35
C PRO A 934 -19.97 26.39 45.24
N ALA A 935 -20.46 27.34 44.46
CA ALA A 935 -21.86 27.73 44.39
C ALA A 935 -22.63 26.91 43.35
N ARG A 936 -23.66 26.19 43.78
CA ARG A 936 -24.59 25.48 42.90
C ARG A 936 -25.49 26.45 42.17
N ILE A 937 -25.67 26.25 40.84
CA ILE A 937 -26.49 27.14 40.00
C ILE A 937 -27.96 26.64 40.05
N ASN A 938 -28.68 27.10 41.02
CA ASN A 938 -30.12 26.77 41.13
C ASN A 938 -31.00 27.62 40.20
N ASP A 939 -30.51 28.80 39.79
CA ASP A 939 -31.14 29.70 38.85
C ASP A 939 -30.11 30.39 37.99
N VAL A 940 -30.26 30.43 36.70
CA VAL A 940 -29.34 31.08 35.74
C VAL A 940 -29.61 32.60 35.61
N GLU A 941 -30.74 33.11 36.06
CA GLU A 941 -31.10 34.52 35.88
C GLU A 941 -30.09 35.53 36.44
N PRO A 942 -29.48 35.31 37.62
CA PRO A 942 -28.41 36.17 38.11
C PRO A 942 -27.18 36.25 37.20
N LEU A 943 -26.92 35.20 36.42
CA LEU A 943 -25.75 35.09 35.54
C LEU A 943 -25.96 35.70 34.16
N ARG A 944 -27.23 36.00 33.83
CA ARG A 944 -27.66 36.37 32.47
C ARG A 944 -26.91 37.59 31.90
N LYS A 945 -26.76 38.65 32.71
CA LYS A 945 -26.14 39.86 32.23
C LYS A 945 -24.67 39.64 31.91
N GLN A 946 -23.92 39.03 32.82
CA GLN A 946 -22.50 38.77 32.66
C GLN A 946 -22.24 37.80 31.48
N PHE A 947 -23.00 36.69 31.40
CA PHE A 947 -22.88 35.73 30.33
C PHE A 947 -23.25 36.33 28.97
N GLY A 948 -24.35 37.07 28.90
CA GLY A 948 -24.81 37.76 27.70
C GLY A 948 -23.83 38.81 27.17
N ASP A 949 -23.23 39.60 28.08
CA ASP A 949 -22.23 40.60 27.71
C ASP A 949 -20.98 39.96 27.16
N ARG A 950 -20.49 38.84 27.79
CA ARG A 950 -19.35 38.09 27.28
C ARG A 950 -19.60 37.41 25.95
N LEU A 951 -20.79 36.86 25.77
CA LEU A 951 -21.19 36.19 24.51
C LEU A 951 -21.28 37.22 23.37
N ARG A 952 -21.89 38.42 23.64
CA ARG A 952 -21.93 39.51 22.66
C ARG A 952 -20.54 39.98 22.26
N ALA A 953 -19.62 40.19 23.23
CA ALA A 953 -18.29 40.57 22.98
C ALA A 953 -17.55 39.55 22.11
N LEU A 954 -17.69 38.24 22.44
CA LEU A 954 -17.08 37.18 21.66
C LEU A 954 -17.59 37.12 20.21
N ILE A 955 -18.90 37.30 20.01
CA ILE A 955 -19.48 37.31 18.66
C ILE A 955 -18.99 38.56 17.91
N ALA A 956 -18.89 39.73 18.57
CA ALA A 956 -18.33 40.92 17.96
C ALA A 956 -16.88 40.70 17.50
N ASP A 957 -16.04 40.02 18.30
CA ASP A 957 -14.68 39.67 17.93
C ASP A 957 -14.62 38.75 16.69
N ILE A 958 -15.57 37.79 16.57
CA ILE A 958 -15.65 36.90 15.37
C ILE A 958 -15.88 37.73 14.10
N TYR A 959 -16.70 38.79 14.17
CA TYR A 959 -17.07 39.62 13.03
C TYR A 959 -16.23 40.93 12.92
N ASP A 960 -15.25 41.14 13.80
CA ASP A 960 -14.36 42.28 13.71
C ASP A 960 -13.27 42.08 12.63
N PRO A 961 -13.27 42.88 11.55
CA PRO A 961 -12.28 42.74 10.47
C PRO A 961 -10.83 43.05 10.90
N SER A 962 -10.66 43.78 12.03
CA SER A 962 -9.33 44.13 12.53
C SER A 962 -8.65 43.01 13.33
N LEU A 963 -9.40 41.96 13.72
CA LEU A 963 -8.91 40.83 14.51
C LEU A 963 -8.73 39.60 13.61
N PRO A 964 -7.49 39.17 13.34
CA PRO A 964 -7.25 37.97 12.53
C PRO A 964 -7.68 36.70 13.28
N PHE A 965 -7.89 35.60 12.55
CA PHE A 965 -8.02 34.29 13.14
C PHE A 965 -6.66 33.77 13.57
N ALA A 966 -6.38 33.70 14.85
CA ALA A 966 -5.11 33.28 15.41
C ALA A 966 -5.08 31.80 15.81
N ALA A 967 -3.89 31.19 15.75
CA ALA A 967 -3.66 29.87 16.30
C ALA A 967 -3.78 29.88 17.83
N THR A 968 -4.17 28.76 18.42
CA THR A 968 -4.17 28.57 19.87
C THR A 968 -2.75 28.61 20.43
N THR A 969 -2.59 29.14 21.65
CA THR A 969 -1.35 29.05 22.41
C THR A 969 -1.14 27.71 23.11
N ASP A 970 -2.16 26.85 23.13
CA ASP A 970 -2.10 25.53 23.74
C ASP A 970 -1.55 24.48 22.76
N GLU A 971 -0.24 24.30 22.81
CA GLU A 971 0.48 23.34 21.94
C GLU A 971 0.03 21.87 22.15
N SER A 972 -0.46 21.54 23.34
CA SER A 972 -0.91 20.17 23.62
C SER A 972 -2.10 19.76 22.75
N ARG A 973 -2.95 20.73 22.39
CA ARG A 973 -4.10 20.52 21.50
C ARG A 973 -3.70 20.39 20.05
N CYS A 974 -2.63 21.08 19.63
CA CYS A 974 -2.15 21.03 18.25
C CYS A 974 -1.62 19.63 17.88
N LYS A 975 -1.05 18.89 18.83
CA LYS A 975 -0.54 17.52 18.61
C LYS A 975 -1.58 16.53 18.07
N HIS A 976 -2.85 16.74 18.42
CA HIS A 976 -3.99 15.89 18.02
C HIS A 976 -4.99 16.65 17.14
N CYS A 977 -4.59 17.78 16.58
CA CYS A 977 -5.46 18.58 15.73
C CYS A 977 -5.47 18.04 14.30
N ALA A 978 -6.65 17.89 13.71
CA ALA A 978 -6.81 17.49 12.32
C ALA A 978 -6.11 18.42 11.33
N TYR A 979 -5.97 19.70 11.69
CA TYR A 979 -5.38 20.73 10.83
C TYR A 979 -3.90 21.02 11.15
N LYS A 980 -3.22 20.16 11.94
CA LYS A 980 -1.81 20.36 12.35
C LYS A 980 -0.87 20.59 11.16
N ASP A 981 -1.07 19.79 10.10
CA ASP A 981 -0.21 19.84 8.90
C ASP A 981 -0.43 21.13 8.07
N ILE A 982 -1.68 21.65 8.07
CA ILE A 982 -2.00 22.94 7.44
C ILE A 982 -1.44 24.11 8.26
N CYS A 983 -1.47 23.99 9.58
CA CYS A 983 -0.91 24.99 10.48
C CYS A 983 0.62 24.97 10.56
N SER A 984 1.29 24.01 9.91
CA SER A 984 2.75 23.80 9.98
C SER A 984 3.24 23.63 11.44
N PHE A 985 2.52 22.85 12.23
CA PHE A 985 2.82 22.61 13.64
C PHE A 985 3.87 21.48 13.79
#